data_c4d8b6ffe449a96bcfde85dc83260e07
#
_entry.id   c4d8b6ffe449a96bcfde85dc83260e07
#
_cell.length_a   1.000
_cell.length_b   1.000
_cell.length_c   1.000
_cell.angle_alpha   90.00
_cell.angle_beta   90.00
_cell.angle_gamma   90.00
#
_symmetry.space_group_name_H-M   'P 1'
#
loop_
_entity.id
_entity.type
_entity.pdbx_description
1 polymer ?
#
loop_
_entity_poly.entity_id
_entity_poly.type
_entity_poly.pdbx_seq_one_letter_code
_entity_poly.pdbx_strand_id
1 'polypeptide(L)'
;MRPLRSLFLWAAAALCLAACGTASDDAVIPHPASVEELPGSFRIHAPMALSVEAPVEAAEALTGYLKTTPLPIDTAEPDAAKNYLRLELSDDERIPASEEGYVLSVRPAGITIAARGEAGLFYGLQTLLQLHEQFGSRIPAQRIVDAPRFAYRGLHLDVSRNFFDKEFVKKQLRMMASLKLNRLHWHLTDGAGWRIQIDRYPLLTEVAAWRRGATWQQWRDGGAKYCRFDDPEASGGYYTKEEIREVVAYADSLHITVIPEIEMPGHSEEVLAVYPGLSCKGEPYSGGDFCIGNDATFEFLENVLTEVMELFPSEYIHIGGDEAAKTAWKECPKCQARMKREGLESVDELQSYAIHRIGRFLAKHGRRLIGWDEILDGGLAPDAVVMSWRGEEGGRTAAAAGHEVVMTPGGYCYFDGYQDDPTTEPQAMSGFLPLEKVYSYDPAPADMPGREYVLGVQANLWTEYIPTAEQAEYMLYPRLFALAEVAWCQPEGKDYGAFRERALRYTELARSRGYNTFDLAGETGERPESLEPAEHLAVGCPVTYATRWNGGYPAAGERALTDGLRGSWSYKERWQGFLGCDVDVTVDLGEVKPISEVSADFTQWYSAWIWLPARVEIEVSDDGNDFRRIAVVENDYPETAERPEYRTFGWTGSEQARYVRYHAIPNERVGGWLFTDEIIIN
;
A
#
# COMPACT_ATOMS: atom_id res chain seq x y z
N MET A 1 -83.32 -10.63 -19.99
CA MET A 1 -82.99 -12.01 -20.46
C MET A 1 -81.57 -12.26 -20.19
N ARG A 2 -81.25 -13.22 -19.40
CA ARG A 2 -79.96 -13.80 -19.14
C ARG A 2 -79.39 -14.42 -20.43
N PRO A 3 -78.05 -14.78 -20.56
CA PRO A 3 -77.22 -15.32 -19.52
C PRO A 3 -75.66 -15.09 -19.64
N LEU A 4 -75.03 -15.49 -18.57
CA LEU A 4 -73.82 -16.35 -18.30
C LEU A 4 -72.44 -15.78 -18.65
N ARG A 5 -71.70 -15.49 -17.61
CA ARG A 5 -70.69 -16.31 -16.87
C ARG A 5 -69.77 -17.18 -17.73
N SER A 6 -68.54 -16.83 -17.77
CA SER A 6 -67.43 -17.77 -17.60
C SER A 6 -66.24 -17.07 -16.91
N LEU A 7 -66.07 -17.48 -15.69
CA LEU A 7 -64.85 -17.31 -14.91
C LEU A 7 -63.72 -18.06 -15.64
N PHE A 8 -62.64 -17.39 -15.96
CA PHE A 8 -61.38 -18.04 -16.07
C PHE A 8 -60.52 -17.62 -14.90
N LEU A 9 -60.49 -18.49 -13.90
CA LEU A 9 -59.41 -18.59 -12.94
C LEU A 9 -58.16 -18.98 -13.72
N TRP A 10 -57.27 -18.04 -13.94
CA TRP A 10 -55.85 -18.32 -14.09
C TRP A 10 -55.19 -18.00 -12.77
N ALA A 11 -54.94 -19.08 -12.02
CA ALA A 11 -54.03 -19.07 -10.90
C ALA A 11 -52.72 -18.42 -11.34
N ALA A 12 -52.46 -17.28 -10.80
CA ALA A 12 -51.10 -16.72 -10.76
C ALA A 12 -50.27 -17.68 -9.90
N ALA A 13 -49.64 -18.65 -10.54
CA ALA A 13 -48.44 -19.23 -10.02
C ALA A 13 -47.39 -18.11 -10.06
N ALA A 14 -47.39 -17.29 -9.03
CA ALA A 14 -46.19 -16.53 -8.68
C ALA A 14 -45.13 -17.59 -8.38
N LEU A 15 -44.35 -17.94 -9.42
CA LEU A 15 -43.05 -18.44 -9.16
C LEU A 15 -42.33 -17.32 -8.39
N CYS A 16 -42.25 -17.49 -7.09
CA CYS A 16 -41.13 -17.03 -6.33
C CYS A 16 -39.92 -17.78 -6.89
N LEU A 17 -39.34 -17.28 -7.96
CA LEU A 17 -37.92 -17.37 -8.12
C LEU A 17 -37.33 -16.59 -6.94
N ALA A 18 -37.27 -17.27 -5.78
CA ALA A 18 -36.25 -16.96 -4.82
C ALA A 18 -34.96 -16.98 -5.66
N ALA A 19 -34.41 -15.81 -5.88
CA ALA A 19 -32.99 -15.72 -6.17
C ALA A 19 -32.35 -16.41 -4.96
N CYS A 20 -32.08 -17.72 -5.09
CA CYS A 20 -30.99 -18.33 -4.36
C CYS A 20 -29.76 -17.60 -4.86
N GLY A 21 -29.37 -16.56 -4.19
CA GLY A 21 -28.02 -16.07 -4.22
C GLY A 21 -27.14 -17.29 -3.99
N THR A 22 -26.23 -17.53 -4.88
CA THR A 22 -25.41 -18.72 -4.92
C THR A 22 -24.47 -18.66 -3.73
N ALA A 23 -24.74 -19.44 -2.70
CA ALA A 23 -23.97 -19.46 -1.44
C ALA A 23 -22.48 -19.83 -1.65
N SER A 24 -22.09 -20.27 -2.85
CA SER A 24 -20.72 -20.65 -3.19
C SER A 24 -19.87 -19.49 -3.72
N ASP A 25 -20.48 -18.52 -4.38
CA ASP A 25 -19.80 -17.43 -5.07
C ASP A 25 -19.23 -16.40 -4.10
N ASP A 26 -19.86 -16.24 -2.96
CA ASP A 26 -19.54 -15.22 -1.95
C ASP A 26 -18.40 -15.56 -0.98
N ALA A 27 -17.68 -16.67 -1.21
CA ALA A 27 -16.80 -17.23 -0.19
C ALA A 27 -15.32 -16.96 -0.38
N VAL A 28 -14.88 -16.81 -1.60
CA VAL A 28 -13.46 -16.90 -1.95
C VAL A 28 -12.88 -15.53 -2.27
N ILE A 29 -11.70 -15.23 -1.69
CA ILE A 29 -10.88 -14.07 -2.02
C ILE A 29 -9.48 -14.58 -2.44
N PRO A 30 -8.99 -14.23 -3.65
CA PRO A 30 -9.66 -13.47 -4.72
C PRO A 30 -10.82 -14.24 -5.35
N HIS A 31 -11.83 -13.49 -5.87
CA HIS A 31 -13.00 -14.05 -6.53
C HIS A 31 -12.61 -14.85 -7.78
N PRO A 32 -13.07 -16.11 -7.95
CA PRO A 32 -12.72 -16.91 -9.11
C PRO A 32 -13.32 -16.36 -10.42
N ALA A 33 -12.61 -16.54 -11.52
CA ALA A 33 -13.04 -16.08 -12.84
C ALA A 33 -14.37 -16.72 -13.31
N SER A 34 -14.65 -17.96 -12.91
CA SER A 34 -15.90 -18.65 -13.23
C SER A 34 -16.25 -19.70 -12.17
N VAL A 35 -17.51 -19.67 -11.74
CA VAL A 35 -18.11 -20.67 -10.83
C VAL A 35 -19.37 -21.24 -11.47
N GLU A 36 -19.41 -22.55 -11.65
CA GLU A 36 -20.60 -23.30 -12.10
C GLU A 36 -21.12 -24.15 -10.97
N GLU A 37 -22.33 -23.88 -10.50
CA GLU A 37 -22.99 -24.71 -9.51
C GLU A 37 -23.37 -26.09 -10.06
N LEU A 38 -23.13 -27.11 -9.25
CA LEU A 38 -23.51 -28.49 -9.57
C LEU A 38 -24.47 -29.06 -8.53
N PRO A 39 -25.31 -30.03 -8.90
CA PRO A 39 -26.25 -30.62 -7.94
C PRO A 39 -25.55 -31.38 -6.82
N GLY A 40 -25.95 -31.10 -5.57
CA GLY A 40 -25.52 -31.80 -4.37
C GLY A 40 -24.38 -31.12 -3.62
N SER A 41 -23.68 -31.91 -2.81
CA SER A 41 -22.54 -31.43 -2.01
C SER A 41 -21.58 -32.60 -1.75
N PHE A 42 -20.29 -32.26 -1.60
CA PHE A 42 -19.30 -33.20 -1.08
C PHE A 42 -19.27 -33.13 0.44
N ARG A 43 -19.24 -34.29 1.08
CA ARG A 43 -19.07 -34.37 2.53
C ARG A 43 -17.69 -34.97 2.85
N ILE A 44 -16.84 -34.16 3.46
CA ILE A 44 -15.52 -34.61 3.92
C ILE A 44 -15.71 -35.61 5.04
N HIS A 45 -15.16 -36.80 4.88
CA HIS A 45 -15.05 -37.83 5.91
C HIS A 45 -13.58 -38.13 6.19
N ALA A 46 -13.23 -38.39 7.43
CA ALA A 46 -11.89 -38.80 7.82
C ALA A 46 -11.76 -40.33 7.78
N PRO A 47 -10.70 -40.86 7.18
CA PRO A 47 -9.68 -40.23 6.36
C PRO A 47 -10.19 -39.92 4.93
N MET A 48 -9.69 -38.83 4.31
CA MET A 48 -9.90 -38.54 2.91
C MET A 48 -8.70 -39.01 2.09
N ALA A 49 -8.95 -39.82 1.06
CA ALA A 49 -7.88 -40.38 0.25
C ALA A 49 -7.24 -39.31 -0.64
N LEU A 50 -5.89 -39.27 -0.70
CA LEU A 50 -5.13 -38.34 -1.54
C LEU A 50 -4.47 -39.07 -2.70
N SER A 51 -4.67 -38.55 -3.93
CA SER A 51 -3.91 -38.92 -5.12
C SER A 51 -3.27 -37.66 -5.69
N VAL A 52 -1.96 -37.71 -5.97
CA VAL A 52 -1.23 -36.58 -6.62
C VAL A 52 -0.56 -37.11 -7.88
N GLU A 53 -1.04 -36.69 -9.02
CA GLU A 53 -0.53 -37.02 -10.36
C GLU A 53 0.34 -35.87 -10.88
N ALA A 54 1.57 -35.78 -10.35
CA ALA A 54 2.57 -34.77 -10.63
C ALA A 54 3.98 -35.37 -10.51
N PRO A 55 5.06 -34.68 -10.93
CA PRO A 55 6.44 -35.09 -10.65
C PRO A 55 6.65 -35.37 -9.17
N VAL A 56 7.55 -36.29 -8.84
CA VAL A 56 7.74 -36.79 -7.46
C VAL A 56 7.97 -35.64 -6.47
N GLU A 57 8.83 -34.70 -6.82
CA GLU A 57 9.17 -33.56 -5.96
C GLU A 57 7.95 -32.68 -5.66
N ALA A 58 7.16 -32.34 -6.70
CA ALA A 58 5.91 -31.60 -6.55
C ALA A 58 4.87 -32.36 -5.72
N ALA A 59 4.73 -33.67 -5.95
CA ALA A 59 3.81 -34.51 -5.18
C ALA A 59 4.19 -34.57 -3.69
N GLU A 60 5.47 -34.67 -3.39
CA GLU A 60 5.98 -34.63 -2.01
C GLU A 60 5.75 -33.27 -1.35
N ALA A 61 6.01 -32.16 -2.06
CA ALA A 61 5.78 -30.80 -1.57
C ALA A 61 4.29 -30.53 -1.29
N LEU A 62 3.40 -30.84 -2.23
CA LEU A 62 1.94 -30.67 -2.06
C LEU A 62 1.39 -31.57 -0.94
N THR A 63 1.87 -32.82 -0.85
CA THR A 63 1.50 -33.73 0.23
C THR A 63 1.99 -33.20 1.60
N GLY A 64 3.22 -32.69 1.64
CA GLY A 64 3.80 -32.05 2.83
C GLY A 64 2.98 -30.86 3.29
N TYR A 65 2.63 -29.97 2.36
CA TYR A 65 1.77 -28.81 2.62
C TYR A 65 0.38 -29.22 3.15
N LEU A 66 -0.29 -30.16 2.49
CA LEU A 66 -1.60 -30.65 2.89
C LEU A 66 -1.64 -31.21 4.33
N LYS A 67 -0.56 -31.85 4.78
CA LYS A 67 -0.45 -32.33 6.17
C LYS A 67 -0.43 -31.21 7.22
N THR A 68 -0.15 -29.98 6.81
CA THR A 68 -0.20 -28.79 7.69
C THR A 68 -1.56 -28.12 7.71
N THR A 69 -2.51 -28.57 6.87
CA THR A 69 -3.85 -28.03 6.73
C THR A 69 -4.87 -28.80 7.58
N PRO A 70 -6.07 -28.24 7.80
CA PRO A 70 -7.14 -28.93 8.55
C PRO A 70 -7.83 -30.07 7.79
N LEU A 71 -7.49 -30.31 6.53
CA LEU A 71 -8.07 -31.39 5.74
C LEU A 71 -7.60 -32.75 6.26
N PRO A 72 -8.51 -33.73 6.53
CA PRO A 72 -8.16 -35.02 7.09
C PRO A 72 -7.61 -35.99 6.03
N ILE A 73 -6.46 -35.66 5.46
CA ILE A 73 -5.83 -36.39 4.35
C ILE A 73 -5.14 -37.67 4.85
N ASP A 74 -5.34 -38.76 4.12
CA ASP A 74 -4.56 -40.02 4.25
C ASP A 74 -3.95 -40.38 2.88
N THR A 75 -2.68 -40.74 2.87
CA THR A 75 -1.93 -41.18 1.70
C THR A 75 -2.01 -42.70 1.45
N ALA A 76 -2.77 -43.46 2.28
CA ALA A 76 -3.05 -44.88 2.02
C ALA A 76 -3.90 -45.03 0.75
N GLU A 77 -3.72 -46.13 0.00
CA GLU A 77 -4.41 -46.35 -1.27
C GLU A 77 -5.92 -46.04 -1.18
N PRO A 78 -6.46 -45.16 -1.98
CA PRO A 78 -7.84 -44.79 -1.88
C PRO A 78 -8.74 -45.94 -2.34
N ASP A 79 -9.86 -46.17 -1.64
CA ASP A 79 -11.03 -46.73 -2.28
C ASP A 79 -11.45 -45.70 -3.39
N ALA A 80 -11.01 -45.97 -4.60
CA ALA A 80 -10.94 -45.01 -5.72
C ALA A 80 -12.31 -44.45 -6.17
N ALA A 81 -13.39 -44.79 -5.46
CA ALA A 81 -14.74 -44.42 -5.86
C ALA A 81 -15.40 -43.28 -5.05
N LYS A 82 -14.95 -43.01 -3.80
CA LYS A 82 -15.62 -42.00 -2.94
C LYS A 82 -14.65 -41.42 -1.90
N ASN A 83 -14.90 -40.14 -1.52
CA ASN A 83 -14.17 -39.44 -0.46
C ASN A 83 -12.66 -39.26 -0.76
N TYR A 84 -12.36 -38.65 -1.90
CA TYR A 84 -10.99 -38.41 -2.36
C TYR A 84 -10.72 -36.95 -2.67
N LEU A 85 -9.44 -36.56 -2.56
CA LEU A 85 -8.83 -35.38 -3.17
C LEU A 85 -7.83 -35.86 -4.22
N ARG A 86 -8.03 -35.47 -5.47
CA ARG A 86 -7.11 -35.71 -6.57
C ARG A 86 -6.49 -34.40 -7.03
N LEU A 87 -5.19 -34.34 -7.11
CA LEU A 87 -4.41 -33.28 -7.70
C LEU A 87 -3.75 -33.82 -8.97
N GLU A 88 -3.97 -33.20 -10.12
CA GLU A 88 -3.45 -33.69 -11.40
C GLU A 88 -2.87 -32.58 -12.27
N LEU A 89 -1.64 -32.75 -12.75
CA LEU A 89 -1.11 -31.93 -13.83
C LEU A 89 -1.66 -32.44 -15.17
N SER A 90 -2.20 -31.54 -16.00
CA SER A 90 -2.90 -31.90 -17.22
C SER A 90 -2.85 -30.76 -18.25
N ASP A 91 -2.70 -31.16 -19.53
CA ASP A 91 -2.76 -30.26 -20.69
C ASP A 91 -4.18 -30.12 -21.27
N ASP A 92 -5.21 -30.52 -20.53
CA ASP A 92 -6.62 -30.43 -20.96
C ASP A 92 -6.96 -28.99 -21.36
N GLU A 93 -7.55 -28.79 -22.55
CA GLU A 93 -7.92 -27.45 -23.06
C GLU A 93 -8.94 -26.69 -22.19
N ARG A 94 -9.63 -27.38 -21.27
CA ARG A 94 -10.56 -26.78 -20.33
C ARG A 94 -9.85 -26.09 -19.16
N ILE A 95 -8.55 -26.31 -19.00
CA ILE A 95 -7.70 -25.64 -18.02
C ILE A 95 -7.16 -24.36 -18.66
N PRO A 96 -7.19 -23.20 -17.96
CA PRO A 96 -6.60 -21.97 -18.48
C PRO A 96 -5.15 -22.16 -18.93
N ALA A 97 -4.73 -21.46 -19.98
CA ALA A 97 -3.38 -21.57 -20.56
C ALA A 97 -2.26 -20.97 -19.70
N SER A 98 -2.50 -20.69 -18.43
CA SER A 98 -1.53 -20.18 -17.44
C SER A 98 -0.99 -21.32 -16.60
N GLU A 99 0.31 -21.29 -16.26
CA GLU A 99 0.93 -22.20 -15.29
C GLU A 99 0.31 -22.06 -13.87
N GLU A 100 -0.30 -20.93 -13.60
CA GLU A 100 -0.99 -20.61 -12.34
C GLU A 100 -2.51 -20.87 -12.42
N GLY A 101 -3.05 -21.22 -13.61
CA GLY A 101 -4.46 -21.50 -13.83
C GLY A 101 -4.85 -22.89 -13.35
N TYR A 102 -6.10 -23.05 -12.89
CA TYR A 102 -6.62 -24.33 -12.41
C TYR A 102 -8.12 -24.52 -12.69
N VAL A 103 -8.53 -25.76 -12.58
CA VAL A 103 -9.94 -26.19 -12.52
C VAL A 103 -10.14 -26.96 -11.22
N LEU A 104 -10.97 -26.45 -10.31
CA LEU A 104 -11.41 -27.16 -9.11
C LEU A 104 -12.81 -27.72 -9.34
N SER A 105 -13.00 -29.02 -9.22
CA SER A 105 -14.28 -29.71 -9.34
C SER A 105 -14.65 -30.38 -8.03
N VAL A 106 -15.67 -29.86 -7.35
CA VAL A 106 -16.27 -30.48 -6.15
C VAL A 106 -17.50 -31.24 -6.58
N ARG A 107 -17.51 -32.56 -6.39
CA ARG A 107 -18.63 -33.45 -6.72
C ARG A 107 -18.99 -34.31 -5.51
N PRO A 108 -20.20 -34.88 -5.42
CA PRO A 108 -20.59 -35.70 -4.28
C PRO A 108 -19.66 -36.91 -4.00
N ALA A 109 -18.90 -37.37 -5.00
CA ALA A 109 -17.96 -38.49 -4.86
C ALA A 109 -16.59 -38.08 -4.38
N GLY A 110 -16.12 -36.84 -4.69
CA GLY A 110 -14.77 -36.39 -4.36
C GLY A 110 -14.45 -35.03 -4.97
N ILE A 111 -13.22 -34.61 -4.76
CA ILE A 111 -12.70 -33.34 -5.23
C ILE A 111 -11.53 -33.60 -6.18
N THR A 112 -11.50 -32.88 -7.29
CA THR A 112 -10.38 -32.90 -8.24
C THR A 112 -9.91 -31.46 -8.48
N ILE A 113 -8.60 -31.25 -8.42
CA ILE A 113 -7.94 -30.02 -8.84
C ILE A 113 -7.00 -30.39 -10.00
N ALA A 114 -7.23 -29.79 -11.17
CA ALA A 114 -6.42 -29.97 -12.36
C ALA A 114 -5.78 -28.65 -12.75
N ALA A 115 -4.49 -28.64 -13.09
CA ALA A 115 -3.76 -27.45 -13.48
C ALA A 115 -2.68 -27.80 -14.51
N ARG A 116 -2.13 -26.77 -15.21
CA ARG A 116 -0.97 -26.96 -16.10
C ARG A 116 0.34 -26.97 -15.35
N GLY A 117 0.45 -26.14 -14.30
CA GLY A 117 1.63 -26.02 -13.44
C GLY A 117 1.36 -26.31 -11.97
N GLU A 118 2.43 -26.55 -11.24
CA GLU A 118 2.39 -26.83 -9.79
C GLU A 118 1.77 -25.68 -8.99
N ALA A 119 2.07 -24.43 -9.38
CA ALA A 119 1.47 -23.25 -8.76
C ALA A 119 -0.06 -23.22 -8.93
N GLY A 120 -0.58 -23.66 -10.10
CA GLY A 120 -2.01 -23.78 -10.32
C GLY A 120 -2.68 -24.81 -9.40
N LEU A 121 -2.04 -25.98 -9.16
CA LEU A 121 -2.51 -26.96 -8.17
C LEU A 121 -2.54 -26.34 -6.76
N PHE A 122 -1.49 -25.60 -6.40
CA PHE A 122 -1.41 -24.94 -5.10
C PHE A 122 -2.51 -23.88 -4.93
N TYR A 123 -2.77 -23.04 -5.93
CA TYR A 123 -3.83 -22.03 -5.85
C TYR A 123 -5.24 -22.63 -5.85
N GLY A 124 -5.43 -23.74 -6.57
CA GLY A 124 -6.66 -24.52 -6.45
C GLY A 124 -6.87 -25.10 -5.05
N LEU A 125 -5.79 -25.50 -4.36
CA LEU A 125 -5.82 -25.92 -2.95
C LEU A 125 -6.18 -24.74 -2.03
N GLN A 126 -5.63 -23.53 -2.25
CA GLN A 126 -5.99 -22.36 -1.46
C GLN A 126 -7.49 -22.07 -1.56
N THR A 127 -8.05 -22.17 -2.77
CA THR A 127 -9.51 -22.04 -2.98
C THR A 127 -10.29 -23.12 -2.24
N LEU A 128 -9.86 -24.37 -2.32
CA LEU A 128 -10.50 -25.48 -1.56
C LEU A 128 -10.45 -25.25 -0.05
N LEU A 129 -9.32 -24.77 0.47
CA LEU A 129 -9.18 -24.47 1.90
C LEU A 129 -10.14 -23.36 2.34
N GLN A 130 -10.27 -22.29 1.58
CA GLN A 130 -11.24 -21.23 1.87
C GLN A 130 -12.69 -21.77 1.84
N LEU A 131 -13.05 -22.61 0.86
CA LEU A 131 -14.37 -23.27 0.81
C LEU A 131 -14.59 -24.19 2.01
N HIS A 132 -13.55 -24.94 2.43
CA HIS A 132 -13.63 -25.80 3.63
C HIS A 132 -13.85 -24.98 4.89
N GLU A 133 -13.15 -23.88 5.05
CA GLU A 133 -13.32 -23.00 6.23
C GLU A 133 -14.71 -22.38 6.30
N GLN A 134 -15.27 -22.01 5.17
CA GLN A 134 -16.62 -21.43 5.13
C GLN A 134 -17.72 -22.48 5.32
N PHE A 135 -17.64 -23.63 4.65
CA PHE A 135 -18.71 -24.63 4.62
C PHE A 135 -18.47 -25.80 5.57
N GLY A 136 -17.32 -25.80 6.26
CA GLY A 136 -16.93 -26.91 7.12
C GLY A 136 -16.80 -28.21 6.33
N SER A 137 -17.29 -29.32 6.90
CA SER A 137 -17.21 -30.64 6.26
C SER A 137 -18.16 -30.87 5.08
N ARG A 138 -19.02 -29.89 4.72
CA ARG A 138 -20.03 -30.05 3.66
C ARG A 138 -19.91 -28.95 2.62
N ILE A 139 -19.07 -29.18 1.61
CA ILE A 139 -18.81 -28.21 0.54
C ILE A 139 -19.86 -28.37 -0.58
N PRO A 140 -20.53 -27.31 -1.04
CA PRO A 140 -21.44 -27.36 -2.20
C PRO A 140 -20.73 -27.91 -3.45
N ALA A 141 -21.42 -28.72 -4.22
CA ALA A 141 -20.87 -29.24 -5.48
C ALA A 141 -20.80 -28.12 -6.51
N GLN A 142 -19.63 -27.92 -7.09
CA GLN A 142 -19.36 -26.82 -8.01
C GLN A 142 -18.15 -27.11 -8.88
N ARG A 143 -18.02 -26.37 -9.97
CA ARG A 143 -16.83 -26.33 -10.81
C ARG A 143 -16.33 -24.90 -10.91
N ILE A 144 -15.08 -24.67 -10.49
CA ILE A 144 -14.40 -23.40 -10.55
C ILE A 144 -13.33 -23.49 -11.64
N VAL A 145 -13.28 -22.48 -12.52
CA VAL A 145 -12.21 -22.28 -13.52
C VAL A 145 -11.61 -20.93 -13.23
N ASP A 146 -10.30 -20.89 -12.98
CA ASP A 146 -9.67 -19.68 -12.46
C ASP A 146 -8.23 -19.53 -12.92
N ALA A 147 -7.77 -18.30 -13.09
CA ALA A 147 -6.40 -17.94 -13.41
C ALA A 147 -6.13 -16.46 -13.08
N PRO A 148 -4.91 -16.07 -12.71
CA PRO A 148 -4.60 -14.69 -12.39
C PRO A 148 -4.60 -13.79 -13.64
N ARG A 149 -4.95 -12.51 -13.43
CA ARG A 149 -4.79 -11.44 -14.42
C ARG A 149 -3.32 -11.05 -14.60
N PHE A 150 -2.57 -10.92 -13.50
CA PHE A 150 -1.18 -10.48 -13.51
C PHE A 150 -0.23 -11.55 -12.98
N ALA A 151 0.96 -11.60 -13.56
CA ALA A 151 2.04 -12.50 -13.15
C ALA A 151 2.75 -12.02 -11.86
N TYR A 152 2.76 -10.71 -11.59
CA TYR A 152 3.34 -10.12 -10.38
C TYR A 152 2.21 -9.65 -9.44
N ARG A 153 2.14 -10.22 -8.24
CA ARG A 153 1.13 -9.92 -7.23
C ARG A 153 1.84 -9.79 -5.90
N GLY A 154 2.18 -8.54 -5.53
CA GLY A 154 3.18 -8.25 -4.50
C GLY A 154 2.65 -7.72 -3.18
N LEU A 155 3.44 -7.99 -2.14
CA LEU A 155 3.43 -7.28 -0.88
C LEU A 155 4.85 -6.82 -0.56
N HIS A 156 5.05 -5.52 -0.36
CA HIS A 156 6.26 -4.95 0.20
C HIS A 156 6.13 -4.87 1.73
N LEU A 157 7.17 -5.26 2.42
CA LEU A 157 7.28 -5.18 3.87
C LEU A 157 8.57 -4.47 4.26
N ASP A 158 8.45 -3.28 4.82
CA ASP A 158 9.55 -2.54 5.42
C ASP A 158 9.87 -3.12 6.80
N VAL A 159 11.08 -3.66 6.94
CA VAL A 159 11.62 -4.16 8.20
C VAL A 159 12.78 -3.30 8.70
N SER A 160 13.09 -2.22 7.98
CA SER A 160 14.16 -1.28 8.33
C SER A 160 13.68 -0.26 9.37
N ARG A 161 12.58 0.46 9.12
CA ARG A 161 12.09 1.48 10.04
C ARG A 161 11.69 0.87 11.37
N ASN A 162 11.05 -0.30 11.35
CA ASN A 162 10.84 -1.14 12.52
C ASN A 162 11.14 -2.60 12.19
N PHE A 163 11.91 -3.26 13.05
CA PHE A 163 12.31 -4.64 12.84
C PHE A 163 11.20 -5.60 13.26
N PHE A 164 10.87 -6.54 12.37
CA PHE A 164 9.97 -7.67 12.64
C PHE A 164 10.76 -8.98 12.53
N ASP A 165 10.50 -9.90 13.43
CA ASP A 165 11.20 -11.19 13.39
C ASP A 165 10.75 -12.08 12.22
N LYS A 166 11.50 -13.14 11.97
CA LYS A 166 11.21 -14.10 10.88
C LYS A 166 9.86 -14.80 11.02
N GLU A 167 9.35 -14.96 12.23
CA GLU A 167 8.06 -15.64 12.45
C GLU A 167 6.90 -14.73 12.02
N PHE A 168 7.03 -13.41 12.24
CA PHE A 168 6.09 -12.44 11.68
C PHE A 168 6.12 -12.47 10.14
N VAL A 169 7.30 -12.45 9.52
CA VAL A 169 7.43 -12.54 8.05
C VAL A 169 6.77 -13.82 7.53
N LYS A 170 7.03 -14.97 8.16
CA LYS A 170 6.42 -16.25 7.79
C LYS A 170 4.89 -16.26 8.01
N LYS A 171 4.39 -15.54 9.01
CA LYS A 171 2.95 -15.35 9.22
C LYS A 171 2.32 -14.60 8.04
N GLN A 172 2.98 -13.52 7.56
CA GLN A 172 2.50 -12.78 6.39
C GLN A 172 2.56 -13.64 5.12
N LEU A 173 3.61 -14.43 4.91
CA LEU A 173 3.69 -15.37 3.78
C LEU A 173 2.51 -16.36 3.75
N ARG A 174 2.03 -16.85 4.91
CA ARG A 174 0.83 -17.71 4.96
C ARG A 174 -0.43 -16.99 4.47
N MET A 175 -0.61 -15.73 4.85
CA MET A 175 -1.75 -14.93 4.36
C MET A 175 -1.60 -14.62 2.86
N MET A 176 -0.41 -14.25 2.41
CA MET A 176 -0.12 -14.03 1.00
C MET A 176 -0.47 -15.27 0.16
N ALA A 177 -0.06 -16.46 0.59
CA ALA A 177 -0.40 -17.73 -0.05
C ALA A 177 -1.92 -17.94 -0.15
N SER A 178 -2.63 -17.72 0.95
CA SER A 178 -4.09 -17.82 1.02
C SER A 178 -4.80 -16.85 0.05
N LEU A 179 -4.22 -15.66 -0.15
CA LEU A 179 -4.68 -14.62 -1.08
C LEU A 179 -4.09 -14.76 -2.50
N LYS A 180 -3.35 -15.83 -2.78
CA LYS A 180 -2.69 -16.08 -4.08
C LYS A 180 -1.72 -14.97 -4.52
N LEU A 181 -1.14 -14.23 -3.57
CA LEU A 181 -0.02 -13.32 -3.82
C LEU A 181 1.27 -14.13 -3.96
N ASN A 182 2.17 -13.71 -4.86
CA ASN A 182 3.34 -14.52 -5.23
C ASN A 182 4.69 -13.81 -5.18
N ARG A 183 4.72 -12.56 -4.69
CA ARG A 183 5.96 -11.79 -4.54
C ARG A 183 5.99 -11.11 -3.17
N LEU A 184 6.97 -11.46 -2.33
CA LEU A 184 7.32 -10.68 -1.15
C LEU A 184 8.48 -9.76 -1.52
N HIS A 185 8.26 -8.48 -1.53
CA HIS A 185 9.31 -7.46 -1.63
C HIS A 185 9.77 -7.13 -0.21
N TRP A 186 10.99 -7.56 0.14
CA TRP A 186 11.51 -7.46 1.49
C TRP A 186 12.50 -6.30 1.58
N HIS A 187 12.06 -5.19 2.15
CA HIS A 187 12.82 -3.95 2.30
C HIS A 187 13.75 -4.07 3.51
N LEU A 188 14.99 -4.51 3.23
CA LEU A 188 15.96 -4.95 4.25
C LEU A 188 16.87 -3.84 4.76
N THR A 189 16.99 -2.73 4.04
CA THR A 189 17.95 -1.67 4.37
C THR A 189 17.34 -0.30 4.08
N ASP A 190 17.54 0.63 5.00
CA ASP A 190 17.17 2.04 4.90
C ASP A 190 17.81 2.78 6.07
N GLY A 191 17.78 4.11 6.07
CA GLY A 191 18.38 4.96 7.09
C GLY A 191 18.04 4.63 8.54
N ALA A 192 16.94 3.93 8.81
CA ALA A 192 16.56 3.54 10.17
C ALA A 192 17.24 2.25 10.67
N GLY A 193 17.81 1.43 9.78
CA GLY A 193 18.55 0.25 10.17
C GLY A 193 18.82 -0.75 9.04
N TRP A 194 19.97 -1.37 9.09
CA TRP A 194 20.42 -2.45 8.22
C TRP A 194 19.96 -3.82 8.78
N ARG A 195 19.26 -4.65 7.98
CA ARG A 195 18.59 -5.84 8.52
C ARG A 195 19.10 -7.18 8.00
N ILE A 196 20.19 -7.22 7.22
CA ILE A 196 20.71 -8.44 6.64
C ILE A 196 22.20 -8.66 7.02
N GLN A 197 22.55 -9.87 7.45
CA GLN A 197 23.93 -10.22 7.73
C GLN A 197 24.76 -10.24 6.45
N ILE A 198 25.87 -9.48 6.46
CA ILE A 198 26.91 -9.46 5.42
C ILE A 198 28.25 -9.73 6.09
N ASP A 199 28.85 -10.89 5.81
CA ASP A 199 30.06 -11.34 6.52
C ASP A 199 31.26 -10.42 6.31
N ARG A 200 31.36 -9.85 5.11
CA ARG A 200 32.45 -8.92 4.77
C ARG A 200 32.37 -7.58 5.53
N TYR A 201 31.21 -7.20 5.98
CA TYR A 201 30.94 -5.89 6.59
C TYR A 201 30.23 -6.00 7.95
N PRO A 202 30.90 -6.51 9.00
CA PRO A 202 30.26 -6.83 10.28
C PRO A 202 29.64 -5.63 11.00
N LEU A 203 30.16 -4.41 10.80
CA LEU A 203 29.60 -3.20 11.43
C LEU A 203 28.15 -2.93 10.98
N LEU A 204 27.70 -3.49 9.85
CA LEU A 204 26.33 -3.37 9.40
C LEU A 204 25.34 -4.01 10.39
N THR A 205 25.73 -5.13 11.01
CA THR A 205 24.88 -5.84 11.99
C THR A 205 25.29 -5.57 13.44
N GLU A 206 26.56 -5.17 13.70
CA GLU A 206 27.00 -4.83 15.05
C GLU A 206 26.54 -3.44 15.50
N VAL A 207 26.36 -2.50 14.56
CA VAL A 207 26.05 -1.09 14.84
C VAL A 207 24.87 -0.58 14.00
N ALA A 208 24.94 -0.68 12.66
CA ALA A 208 23.96 -0.08 11.77
C ALA A 208 22.56 -0.69 11.87
N ALA A 209 22.43 -1.88 12.45
CA ALA A 209 21.16 -2.54 12.73
C ALA A 209 20.49 -2.07 14.03
N TRP A 210 21.15 -1.21 14.81
CA TRP A 210 20.73 -0.86 16.18
C TRP A 210 20.70 0.64 16.40
N ARG A 211 19.68 1.11 17.11
CA ARG A 211 19.47 2.51 17.43
C ARG A 211 18.97 2.69 18.86
N ARG A 212 19.15 3.87 19.44
CA ARG A 212 18.43 4.26 20.66
C ARG A 212 17.09 4.84 20.28
N GLY A 213 16.06 4.52 21.05
CA GLY A 213 14.67 4.86 20.75
C GLY A 213 13.89 3.69 20.21
N ALA A 214 12.82 3.32 20.92
CA ALA A 214 11.98 2.16 20.57
C ALA A 214 11.18 2.40 19.28
N THR A 215 10.82 3.65 18.98
CA THR A 215 10.10 4.03 17.76
C THR A 215 11.00 4.82 16.82
N TRP A 216 10.63 4.85 15.54
CA TRP A 216 11.30 5.65 14.53
C TRP A 216 11.30 7.15 14.90
N GLN A 217 10.19 7.67 15.43
CA GLN A 217 10.08 9.05 15.86
C GLN A 217 11.07 9.38 17.02
N GLN A 218 11.15 8.53 18.05
CA GLN A 218 12.08 8.72 19.15
C GLN A 218 13.54 8.73 18.68
N TRP A 219 13.89 7.85 17.73
CA TRP A 219 15.22 7.83 17.13
C TRP A 219 15.51 9.12 16.34
N ARG A 220 14.56 9.59 15.53
CA ARG A 220 14.68 10.86 14.78
C ARG A 220 14.87 12.05 15.72
N ASP A 221 14.03 12.18 16.73
CA ASP A 221 14.07 13.25 17.73
C ASP A 221 15.37 13.20 18.57
N GLY A 222 15.92 12.00 18.78
CA GLY A 222 17.21 11.75 19.40
C GLY A 222 18.42 12.06 18.52
N GLY A 223 18.22 12.62 17.32
CA GLY A 223 19.26 13.00 16.39
C GLY A 223 19.75 11.87 15.48
N ALA A 224 18.93 10.85 15.27
CA ALA A 224 19.14 9.73 14.33
C ALA A 224 20.49 9.02 14.49
N LYS A 225 20.87 8.67 15.74
CA LYS A 225 22.13 8.02 16.06
C LYS A 225 21.99 6.50 16.20
N TYR A 226 23.00 5.78 15.72
CA TYR A 226 23.11 4.32 15.88
C TYR A 226 23.94 3.99 17.12
N CYS A 227 23.75 2.76 17.63
CA CYS A 227 24.49 2.24 18.77
C CYS A 227 24.93 0.80 18.53
N ARG A 228 25.76 0.26 19.37
CA ARG A 228 26.13 -1.15 19.29
C ARG A 228 25.00 -2.03 19.82
N PHE A 229 24.96 -3.26 19.35
CA PHE A 229 23.98 -4.29 19.77
C PHE A 229 23.96 -4.57 21.28
N ASP A 230 25.05 -4.29 22.00
CA ASP A 230 25.22 -4.48 23.44
C ASP A 230 24.92 -3.23 24.26
N ASP A 231 24.45 -2.15 23.65
CA ASP A 231 23.97 -0.97 24.35
C ASP A 231 22.66 -1.31 25.09
N PRO A 232 22.52 -0.97 26.40
CA PRO A 232 21.31 -1.28 27.18
C PRO A 232 20.01 -0.67 26.62
N GLU A 233 20.11 0.39 25.82
CA GLU A 233 18.97 1.06 25.20
C GLU A 233 18.84 0.71 23.70
N ALA A 234 19.59 -0.29 23.20
CA ALA A 234 19.53 -0.69 21.81
C ALA A 234 18.17 -1.26 21.45
N SER A 235 17.61 -0.72 20.38
CA SER A 235 16.41 -1.22 19.71
C SER A 235 16.74 -1.51 18.26
N GLY A 236 16.27 -2.63 17.73
CA GLY A 236 16.55 -3.07 16.36
C GLY A 236 16.69 -4.57 16.24
N GLY A 237 17.39 -5.01 15.24
CA GLY A 237 17.61 -6.42 14.94
C GLY A 237 18.08 -6.60 13.50
N TYR A 238 18.45 -7.81 13.16
CA TYR A 238 18.79 -8.21 11.81
C TYR A 238 18.52 -9.70 11.62
N TYR A 239 18.43 -10.14 10.39
CA TYR A 239 18.31 -11.56 10.04
C TYR A 239 19.69 -12.16 9.76
N THR A 240 20.00 -13.27 10.38
CA THR A 240 21.16 -14.08 10.04
C THR A 240 20.96 -14.70 8.65
N LYS A 241 22.05 -15.11 8.00
CA LYS A 241 21.99 -15.83 6.72
C LYS A 241 21.14 -17.09 6.80
N GLU A 242 21.18 -17.79 7.94
CA GLU A 242 20.38 -18.98 8.20
C GLU A 242 18.89 -18.64 8.26
N GLU A 243 18.51 -17.56 8.95
CA GLU A 243 17.12 -17.10 9.02
C GLU A 243 16.59 -16.62 7.65
N ILE A 244 17.43 -15.93 6.86
CA ILE A 244 17.09 -15.57 5.47
C ILE A 244 16.79 -16.84 4.66
N ARG A 245 17.70 -17.83 4.69
CA ARG A 245 17.49 -19.10 3.96
C ARG A 245 16.22 -19.82 4.40
N GLU A 246 15.93 -19.82 5.70
CA GLU A 246 14.69 -20.39 6.25
C GLU A 246 13.46 -19.71 5.71
N VAL A 247 13.42 -18.37 5.71
CA VAL A 247 12.29 -17.58 5.18
C VAL A 247 12.13 -17.78 3.67
N VAL A 248 13.23 -17.76 2.92
CA VAL A 248 13.22 -17.96 1.46
C VAL A 248 12.73 -19.35 1.09
N ALA A 249 13.23 -20.40 1.77
CA ALA A 249 12.77 -21.77 1.54
C ALA A 249 11.29 -21.97 1.93
N TYR A 250 10.84 -21.32 3.01
CA TYR A 250 9.44 -21.34 3.41
C TYR A 250 8.55 -20.64 2.38
N ALA A 251 8.95 -19.47 1.87
CA ALA A 251 8.23 -18.75 0.83
C ALA A 251 8.14 -19.58 -0.47
N ASP A 252 9.23 -20.22 -0.88
CA ASP A 252 9.28 -21.10 -2.05
C ASP A 252 8.27 -22.26 -1.93
N SER A 253 8.16 -22.88 -0.76
CA SER A 253 7.15 -23.93 -0.49
C SER A 253 5.70 -23.44 -0.60
N LEU A 254 5.48 -22.12 -0.61
CA LEU A 254 4.19 -21.45 -0.78
C LEU A 254 4.05 -20.80 -2.17
N HIS A 255 4.94 -21.10 -3.12
CA HIS A 255 5.02 -20.48 -4.44
C HIS A 255 5.16 -18.95 -4.40
N ILE A 256 5.88 -18.42 -3.40
CA ILE A 256 6.18 -17.00 -3.23
C ILE A 256 7.68 -16.78 -3.44
N THR A 257 8.01 -15.91 -4.38
CA THR A 257 9.39 -15.44 -4.57
C THR A 257 9.66 -14.25 -3.66
N VAL A 258 10.78 -14.30 -2.92
CA VAL A 258 11.24 -13.17 -2.09
C VAL A 258 12.21 -12.32 -2.89
N ILE A 259 11.87 -11.04 -3.09
CA ILE A 259 12.70 -10.04 -3.77
C ILE A 259 13.35 -9.18 -2.68
N PRO A 260 14.68 -9.25 -2.49
CA PRO A 260 15.36 -8.39 -1.52
C PRO A 260 15.53 -6.99 -2.08
N GLU A 261 15.38 -5.99 -1.22
CA GLU A 261 15.77 -4.61 -1.51
C GLU A 261 16.99 -4.20 -0.70
N ILE A 262 17.98 -3.64 -1.41
CA ILE A 262 19.18 -3.03 -0.85
C ILE A 262 19.27 -1.61 -1.40
N GLU A 263 19.09 -0.65 -0.53
CA GLU A 263 19.00 0.76 -0.88
C GLU A 263 20.30 1.33 -1.43
N MET A 264 20.18 2.03 -2.54
CA MET A 264 21.23 2.81 -3.19
C MET A 264 20.62 3.72 -4.28
N PRO A 265 21.12 4.94 -4.52
CA PRO A 265 22.24 5.57 -3.82
C PRO A 265 21.84 6.38 -2.58
N GLY A 266 20.54 6.60 -2.34
CA GLY A 266 19.97 7.26 -1.17
C GLY A 266 19.72 6.30 -0.01
N HIS A 267 19.00 6.76 1.02
CA HIS A 267 18.52 5.97 2.17
C HIS A 267 19.61 5.10 2.84
N SER A 268 20.87 5.57 2.83
CA SER A 268 22.05 4.79 3.26
C SER A 268 22.74 5.39 4.49
N GLU A 269 22.02 6.17 5.30
CA GLU A 269 22.56 6.82 6.49
C GLU A 269 23.19 5.83 7.47
N GLU A 270 22.60 4.64 7.64
CA GLU A 270 23.04 3.58 8.52
C GLU A 270 24.39 3.01 8.07
N VAL A 271 24.59 2.83 6.77
CA VAL A 271 25.88 2.41 6.18
C VAL A 271 26.92 3.49 6.33
N LEU A 272 26.57 4.73 5.99
CA LEU A 272 27.50 5.86 5.98
C LEU A 272 27.91 6.29 7.40
N ALA A 273 27.10 5.97 8.41
CA ALA A 273 27.49 6.17 9.80
C ALA A 273 28.65 5.25 10.24
N VAL A 274 28.70 4.02 9.73
CA VAL A 274 29.70 3.01 10.13
C VAL A 274 30.83 2.85 9.11
N TYR A 275 30.60 3.20 7.84
CA TYR A 275 31.59 3.24 6.74
C TYR A 275 31.63 4.63 6.08
N PRO A 276 32.01 5.69 6.82
CA PRO A 276 31.89 7.08 6.36
C PRO A 276 32.74 7.40 5.13
N GLY A 277 33.78 6.61 4.85
CA GLY A 277 34.59 6.73 3.65
C GLY A 277 33.85 6.55 2.32
N LEU A 278 32.62 6.01 2.38
CA LEU A 278 31.71 5.84 1.24
C LEU A 278 30.86 7.08 0.97
N SER A 279 30.81 8.05 1.88
CA SER A 279 30.14 9.34 1.70
C SER A 279 31.01 10.36 0.96
N CYS A 280 30.37 11.41 0.44
CA CYS A 280 31.10 12.51 -0.22
C CYS A 280 32.03 13.27 0.72
N LYS A 281 31.65 13.42 2.00
CA LYS A 281 32.43 14.16 3.01
C LYS A 281 33.41 13.29 3.78
N GLY A 282 33.24 11.97 3.79
CA GLY A 282 34.07 11.03 4.53
C GLY A 282 33.86 11.07 6.05
N GLU A 283 32.79 11.68 6.52
CA GLU A 283 32.45 11.84 7.93
C GLU A 283 31.12 11.12 8.25
N PRO A 284 30.99 10.48 9.42
CA PRO A 284 29.71 9.89 9.87
C PRO A 284 28.61 10.95 9.96
N TYR A 285 27.37 10.56 9.67
CA TYR A 285 26.19 11.43 9.78
C TYR A 285 26.26 12.69 8.91
N SER A 286 26.96 12.65 7.79
CA SER A 286 27.15 13.80 6.90
C SER A 286 26.21 13.82 5.69
N GLY A 287 25.31 12.87 5.58
CA GLY A 287 24.31 12.71 4.53
C GLY A 287 23.86 11.26 4.39
N GLY A 288 22.84 11.01 3.58
CA GLY A 288 22.25 9.70 3.31
C GLY A 288 22.64 9.10 1.95
N ASP A 289 23.36 9.86 1.09
CA ASP A 289 23.71 9.40 -0.25
C ASP A 289 25.12 8.88 -0.33
N PHE A 290 25.33 7.74 -0.98
CA PHE A 290 26.67 7.26 -1.36
C PHE A 290 27.40 8.24 -2.28
N CYS A 291 28.73 8.28 -2.17
CA CYS A 291 29.59 9.03 -3.08
C CYS A 291 29.77 8.26 -4.39
N ILE A 292 29.04 8.62 -5.44
CA ILE A 292 29.10 7.94 -6.75
C ILE A 292 30.41 8.23 -7.50
N GLY A 293 31.14 9.26 -7.12
CA GLY A 293 32.51 9.50 -7.62
C GLY A 293 33.54 8.55 -7.07
N ASN A 294 33.27 7.82 -6.00
CA ASN A 294 34.21 6.94 -5.29
C ASN A 294 34.09 5.48 -5.78
N ASP A 295 35.18 4.90 -6.28
CA ASP A 295 35.16 3.49 -6.71
C ASP A 295 34.96 2.50 -5.55
N ALA A 296 35.38 2.85 -4.32
CA ALA A 296 35.18 2.04 -3.15
C ALA A 296 33.66 1.87 -2.82
N THR A 297 32.82 2.83 -3.22
CA THR A 297 31.36 2.69 -3.12
C THR A 297 30.86 1.51 -3.94
N PHE A 298 31.31 1.41 -5.18
CA PHE A 298 30.89 0.29 -6.03
C PHE A 298 31.47 -1.04 -5.58
N GLU A 299 32.72 -1.05 -5.08
CA GLU A 299 33.29 -2.26 -4.47
C GLU A 299 32.46 -2.73 -3.27
N PHE A 300 32.03 -1.81 -2.42
CA PHE A 300 31.14 -2.12 -1.29
C PHE A 300 29.80 -2.69 -1.79
N LEU A 301 29.10 -2.01 -2.69
CA LEU A 301 27.80 -2.42 -3.21
C LEU A 301 27.87 -3.76 -3.96
N GLU A 302 28.86 -3.95 -4.82
CA GLU A 302 29.06 -5.21 -5.54
C GLU A 302 29.37 -6.38 -4.60
N ASN A 303 30.11 -6.15 -3.51
CA ASN A 303 30.36 -7.16 -2.47
C ASN A 303 29.09 -7.52 -1.69
N VAL A 304 28.31 -6.51 -1.29
CA VAL A 304 27.01 -6.73 -0.61
C VAL A 304 26.07 -7.51 -1.51
N LEU A 305 25.89 -7.07 -2.76
CA LEU A 305 25.01 -7.73 -3.72
C LEU A 305 25.45 -9.17 -4.03
N THR A 306 26.75 -9.46 -3.98
CA THR A 306 27.25 -10.84 -4.15
C THR A 306 26.72 -11.75 -3.03
N GLU A 307 26.82 -11.34 -1.77
CA GLU A 307 26.31 -12.13 -0.64
C GLU A 307 24.77 -12.21 -0.63
N VAL A 308 24.09 -11.14 -1.06
CA VAL A 308 22.62 -11.13 -1.21
C VAL A 308 22.17 -12.14 -2.27
N MET A 309 22.83 -12.16 -3.44
CA MET A 309 22.47 -13.11 -4.51
C MET A 309 22.71 -14.58 -4.15
N GLU A 310 23.58 -14.87 -3.19
CA GLU A 310 23.79 -16.22 -2.64
C GLU A 310 22.60 -16.68 -1.75
N LEU A 311 21.88 -15.73 -1.17
CA LEU A 311 20.76 -15.99 -0.25
C LEU A 311 19.40 -15.99 -0.95
N PHE A 312 19.25 -15.19 -2.00
CA PHE A 312 17.99 -14.99 -2.70
C PHE A 312 18.06 -15.53 -4.14
N PRO A 313 17.30 -16.57 -4.46
CA PRO A 313 17.26 -17.14 -5.82
C PRO A 313 16.45 -16.28 -6.80
N SER A 314 15.82 -15.21 -6.34
CA SER A 314 14.99 -14.31 -7.16
C SER A 314 15.71 -13.84 -8.42
N GLU A 315 15.01 -13.83 -9.53
CA GLU A 315 15.47 -13.18 -10.77
C GLU A 315 15.73 -11.68 -10.56
N TYR A 316 14.91 -11.04 -9.71
CA TYR A 316 14.97 -9.61 -9.43
C TYR A 316 15.74 -9.32 -8.15
N ILE A 317 16.56 -8.26 -8.21
CA ILE A 317 17.15 -7.59 -7.04
C ILE A 317 16.69 -6.14 -7.09
N HIS A 318 16.00 -5.70 -6.05
CA HIS A 318 15.56 -4.32 -5.92
C HIS A 318 16.69 -3.48 -5.32
N ILE A 319 16.97 -2.34 -5.92
CA ILE A 319 18.09 -1.46 -5.53
C ILE A 319 17.64 -0.12 -4.93
N GLY A 320 16.36 0.04 -4.65
CA GLY A 320 15.80 1.34 -4.28
C GLY A 320 15.86 2.31 -5.44
N GLY A 321 16.70 3.30 -5.35
CA GLY A 321 16.92 4.32 -6.40
C GLY A 321 16.18 5.61 -6.15
N ASP A 322 15.36 5.66 -5.10
CA ASP A 322 14.49 6.75 -4.72
C ASP A 322 15.18 7.82 -3.86
N GLU A 323 14.58 8.98 -3.86
CA GLU A 323 14.79 10.13 -2.97
C GLU A 323 16.25 10.55 -2.70
N ALA A 324 17.22 10.14 -3.54
CA ALA A 324 18.60 10.61 -3.39
C ALA A 324 18.66 12.13 -3.45
N ALA A 325 19.16 12.76 -2.39
CA ALA A 325 19.22 14.22 -2.28
C ALA A 325 20.14 14.86 -3.32
N LYS A 326 21.20 14.14 -3.74
CA LYS A 326 22.18 14.56 -4.77
C LYS A 326 22.92 15.87 -4.49
N THR A 327 22.58 16.55 -3.39
CA THR A 327 23.13 17.88 -3.05
C THR A 327 24.65 17.82 -2.88
N ALA A 328 25.16 16.81 -2.15
CA ALA A 328 26.57 16.64 -1.91
C ALA A 328 27.35 16.33 -3.21
N TRP A 329 26.73 15.69 -4.20
CA TRP A 329 27.40 15.34 -5.47
C TRP A 329 27.76 16.57 -6.30
N LYS A 330 27.00 17.67 -6.20
CA LYS A 330 27.23 18.93 -6.92
C LYS A 330 28.55 19.58 -6.54
N GLU A 331 29.00 19.37 -5.29
CA GLU A 331 30.22 19.99 -4.74
C GLU A 331 31.34 18.99 -4.53
N CYS A 332 31.08 17.68 -4.56
CA CYS A 332 32.07 16.64 -4.30
C CYS A 332 33.10 16.52 -5.44
N PRO A 333 34.41 16.73 -5.16
CA PRO A 333 35.42 16.65 -6.22
C PRO A 333 35.46 15.28 -6.92
N LYS A 334 35.20 14.19 -6.20
CA LYS A 334 35.20 12.84 -6.78
C LYS A 334 34.00 12.66 -7.72
N CYS A 335 32.80 13.12 -7.34
CA CYS A 335 31.60 13.07 -8.18
C CYS A 335 31.77 13.94 -9.43
N GLN A 336 32.27 15.16 -9.29
CA GLN A 336 32.53 16.06 -10.41
C GLN A 336 33.60 15.50 -11.36
N ALA A 337 34.65 14.87 -10.83
CA ALA A 337 35.64 14.18 -11.65
C ALA A 337 35.08 12.99 -12.40
N ARG A 338 34.16 12.23 -11.78
CA ARG A 338 33.41 11.12 -12.42
C ARG A 338 32.55 11.67 -13.55
N MET A 339 31.72 12.68 -13.28
CA MET A 339 30.88 13.31 -14.30
C MET A 339 31.69 13.77 -15.51
N LYS A 340 32.77 14.47 -15.27
CA LYS A 340 33.65 14.91 -16.35
C LYS A 340 34.27 13.76 -17.16
N ARG A 341 34.68 12.68 -16.49
CA ARG A 341 35.31 11.51 -17.14
C ARG A 341 34.32 10.74 -18.00
N GLU A 342 33.06 10.59 -17.50
CA GLU A 342 32.01 9.84 -18.17
C GLU A 342 31.17 10.70 -19.12
N GLY A 343 31.44 12.02 -19.19
CA GLY A 343 30.71 12.97 -20.06
C GLY A 343 29.27 13.25 -19.60
N LEU A 344 29.00 13.22 -18.28
CA LEU A 344 27.70 13.45 -17.68
C LEU A 344 27.49 14.94 -17.43
N GLU A 345 26.29 15.45 -17.74
CA GLU A 345 25.98 16.89 -17.66
C GLU A 345 25.23 17.26 -16.37
N SER A 346 24.58 16.27 -15.70
CA SER A 346 23.76 16.49 -14.49
C SER A 346 24.02 15.44 -13.41
N VAL A 347 23.61 15.74 -12.18
CA VAL A 347 23.64 14.77 -11.07
C VAL A 347 22.62 13.66 -11.27
N ASP A 348 21.55 13.88 -12.05
CA ASP A 348 20.60 12.85 -12.42
C ASP A 348 21.23 11.84 -13.38
N GLU A 349 22.02 12.30 -14.34
CA GLU A 349 22.83 11.41 -15.18
C GLU A 349 23.91 10.67 -14.38
N LEU A 350 24.43 11.27 -13.29
CA LEU A 350 25.33 10.57 -12.37
C LEU A 350 24.62 9.47 -11.61
N GLN A 351 23.37 9.67 -11.20
CA GLN A 351 22.55 8.60 -10.63
C GLN A 351 22.28 7.50 -11.66
N SER A 352 21.85 7.85 -12.86
CA SER A 352 21.65 6.92 -13.96
C SER A 352 22.95 6.10 -14.24
N TYR A 353 24.12 6.74 -14.24
CA TYR A 353 25.42 6.04 -14.36
C TYR A 353 25.59 4.97 -13.27
N ALA A 354 25.28 5.30 -12.01
CA ALA A 354 25.37 4.34 -10.90
C ALA A 354 24.42 3.15 -11.12
N ILE A 355 23.17 3.42 -11.46
CA ILE A 355 22.13 2.40 -11.73
C ILE A 355 22.56 1.51 -12.90
N HIS A 356 23.03 2.08 -14.00
CA HIS A 356 23.55 1.33 -15.15
C HIS A 356 24.75 0.44 -14.78
N ARG A 357 25.65 0.91 -13.90
CA ARG A 357 26.79 0.12 -13.45
C ARG A 357 26.36 -1.08 -12.63
N ILE A 358 25.46 -0.86 -11.67
CA ILE A 358 24.91 -1.93 -10.83
C ILE A 358 24.05 -2.88 -11.68
N GLY A 359 23.23 -2.37 -12.60
CA GLY A 359 22.45 -3.21 -13.53
C GLY A 359 23.32 -4.15 -14.36
N ARG A 360 24.45 -3.63 -14.90
CA ARG A 360 25.42 -4.49 -15.60
C ARG A 360 26.10 -5.52 -14.70
N PHE A 361 26.33 -5.17 -13.44
CA PHE A 361 26.86 -6.12 -12.45
C PHE A 361 25.86 -7.24 -12.19
N LEU A 362 24.59 -6.92 -11.91
CA LEU A 362 23.51 -7.89 -11.69
C LEU A 362 23.31 -8.79 -12.92
N ALA A 363 23.27 -8.20 -14.12
CA ALA A 363 23.09 -8.94 -15.37
C ALA A 363 24.21 -9.98 -15.62
N LYS A 364 25.47 -9.67 -15.25
CA LYS A 364 26.59 -10.64 -15.31
C LYS A 364 26.38 -11.85 -14.41
N HIS A 365 25.57 -11.70 -13.36
CA HIS A 365 25.20 -12.77 -12.43
C HIS A 365 23.84 -13.40 -12.73
N GLY A 366 23.24 -13.10 -13.90
CA GLY A 366 21.95 -13.62 -14.31
C GLY A 366 20.77 -13.05 -13.53
N ARG A 367 20.92 -11.85 -12.97
CA ARG A 367 19.88 -11.13 -12.22
C ARG A 367 19.43 -9.88 -12.97
N ARG A 368 18.21 -9.46 -12.72
CA ARG A 368 17.61 -8.24 -13.29
C ARG A 368 17.45 -7.19 -12.19
N LEU A 369 17.73 -5.95 -12.55
CA LEU A 369 17.52 -4.80 -11.69
C LEU A 369 16.04 -4.41 -11.69
N ILE A 370 15.48 -4.17 -10.51
CA ILE A 370 14.25 -3.46 -10.32
C ILE A 370 14.50 -2.28 -9.38
N GLY A 371 13.83 -1.16 -9.58
CA GLY A 371 13.96 0.03 -8.73
C GLY A 371 12.74 0.93 -8.81
N TRP A 372 12.64 1.85 -7.85
CA TRP A 372 11.59 2.85 -7.82
C TRP A 372 11.67 3.78 -9.03
N ASP A 373 10.59 4.46 -9.38
CA ASP A 373 10.47 5.17 -10.67
C ASP A 373 11.42 6.36 -10.86
N GLU A 374 12.20 6.77 -9.84
CA GLU A 374 13.33 7.69 -9.98
C GLU A 374 14.49 7.13 -10.82
N ILE A 375 14.53 5.81 -11.05
CA ILE A 375 15.50 5.24 -11.99
C ILE A 375 15.29 5.69 -13.44
N LEU A 376 14.14 6.30 -13.75
CA LEU A 376 13.86 6.97 -15.03
C LEU A 376 14.69 8.25 -15.20
N ASP A 377 15.05 8.91 -14.09
CA ASP A 377 15.73 10.19 -14.10
C ASP A 377 17.15 10.04 -14.68
N GLY A 378 17.52 10.86 -15.65
CA GLY A 378 18.83 10.81 -16.30
C GLY A 378 19.05 9.64 -17.27
N GLY A 379 18.04 8.80 -17.49
CA GLY A 379 18.04 7.69 -18.46
C GLY A 379 17.98 6.31 -17.81
N LEU A 380 17.03 5.51 -18.27
CA LEU A 380 16.75 4.17 -17.75
C LEU A 380 17.78 3.14 -18.25
N ALA A 381 18.24 2.27 -17.37
CA ALA A 381 19.09 1.15 -17.73
C ALA A 381 18.34 0.14 -18.62
N PRO A 382 18.98 -0.44 -19.64
CA PRO A 382 18.38 -1.52 -20.42
C PRO A 382 17.93 -2.68 -19.51
N ASP A 383 16.80 -3.29 -19.81
CA ASP A 383 16.22 -4.42 -19.06
C ASP A 383 15.85 -4.14 -17.60
N ALA A 384 15.96 -2.89 -17.11
CA ALA A 384 15.50 -2.52 -15.79
C ALA A 384 13.97 -2.56 -15.72
N VAL A 385 13.45 -3.08 -14.60
CA VAL A 385 12.03 -3.05 -14.28
C VAL A 385 11.74 -1.84 -13.41
N VAL A 386 10.72 -1.08 -13.74
CA VAL A 386 10.33 0.15 -13.03
C VAL A 386 9.21 -0.15 -12.04
N MET A 387 9.39 0.23 -10.78
CA MET A 387 8.34 0.19 -9.77
C MET A 387 7.79 1.59 -9.55
N SER A 388 6.55 1.84 -10.03
CA SER A 388 5.96 3.19 -10.08
C SER A 388 5.19 3.51 -8.81
N TRP A 389 5.70 4.44 -7.99
CA TRP A 389 5.10 4.80 -6.71
C TRP A 389 4.63 6.26 -6.60
N ARG A 390 5.31 7.22 -7.27
CA ARG A 390 5.00 8.66 -7.25
C ARG A 390 3.69 9.02 -7.99
N GLY A 391 2.85 8.02 -8.24
CA GLY A 391 1.64 8.07 -9.05
C GLY A 391 1.74 7.04 -10.19
N GLU A 392 0.92 7.18 -11.20
CA GLU A 392 0.87 6.23 -12.32
C GLU A 392 1.75 6.65 -13.51
N GLU A 393 2.20 7.91 -13.57
CA GLU A 393 2.85 8.49 -14.75
C GLU A 393 4.21 7.85 -15.03
N GLY A 394 5.03 7.56 -13.99
CA GLY A 394 6.30 6.87 -14.15
C GLY A 394 6.13 5.50 -14.81
N GLY A 395 5.15 4.73 -14.33
CA GLY A 395 4.82 3.43 -14.89
C GLY A 395 4.28 3.52 -16.32
N ARG A 396 3.38 4.45 -16.60
CA ARG A 396 2.86 4.69 -17.97
C ARG A 396 3.97 5.06 -18.94
N THR A 397 4.89 5.93 -18.52
CA THR A 397 6.06 6.34 -19.34
C THR A 397 6.98 5.16 -19.62
N ALA A 398 7.32 4.35 -18.62
CA ALA A 398 8.18 3.18 -18.78
C ALA A 398 7.53 2.11 -19.67
N ALA A 399 6.25 1.78 -19.43
CA ALA A 399 5.49 0.82 -20.24
C ALA A 399 5.38 1.26 -21.71
N ALA A 400 5.08 2.54 -21.97
CA ALA A 400 5.02 3.10 -23.31
C ALA A 400 6.39 3.04 -24.04
N ALA A 401 7.50 3.04 -23.29
CA ALA A 401 8.85 2.85 -23.81
C ALA A 401 9.25 1.35 -23.97
N GLY A 402 8.37 0.42 -23.60
CA GLY A 402 8.60 -1.04 -23.72
C GLY A 402 9.36 -1.65 -22.54
N HIS A 403 9.40 -0.98 -21.39
CA HIS A 403 9.96 -1.53 -20.15
C HIS A 403 8.88 -2.18 -19.28
N GLU A 404 9.25 -3.28 -18.65
CA GLU A 404 8.38 -3.94 -17.67
C GLU A 404 8.18 -3.06 -16.43
N VAL A 405 6.97 -3.08 -15.90
CA VAL A 405 6.54 -2.19 -14.80
C VAL A 405 5.76 -2.97 -13.75
N VAL A 406 6.01 -2.66 -12.50
CA VAL A 406 5.13 -2.98 -11.36
C VAL A 406 4.46 -1.70 -10.87
N MET A 407 3.13 -1.69 -10.85
CA MET A 407 2.36 -0.53 -10.41
C MET A 407 2.16 -0.58 -8.90
N THR A 408 2.53 0.51 -8.23
CA THR A 408 2.40 0.64 -6.78
C THR A 408 2.15 2.10 -6.36
N PRO A 409 1.24 2.83 -7.07
CA PRO A 409 1.04 4.25 -6.82
C PRO A 409 0.52 4.50 -5.40
N GLY A 410 1.13 5.48 -4.70
CA GLY A 410 0.83 5.77 -3.29
C GLY A 410 -0.64 6.05 -3.01
N GLY A 411 -1.38 6.58 -3.99
CA GLY A 411 -2.82 6.85 -3.86
C GLY A 411 -3.72 5.61 -3.78
N TYR A 412 -3.20 4.40 -4.05
CA TYR A 412 -3.95 3.15 -4.07
C TYR A 412 -3.25 1.98 -3.34
N CYS A 413 -1.92 2.04 -3.22
CA CYS A 413 -1.11 0.89 -2.81
C CYS A 413 -0.31 1.09 -1.52
N TYR A 414 -0.29 2.30 -0.91
CA TYR A 414 0.48 2.60 0.29
C TYR A 414 -0.37 2.38 1.54
N PHE A 415 -0.18 1.24 2.19
CA PHE A 415 -0.99 0.81 3.32
C PHE A 415 -0.53 1.36 4.68
N ASP A 416 0.46 2.21 4.68
CA ASP A 416 0.91 3.04 5.80
C ASP A 416 0.05 4.31 6.02
N GLY A 417 -0.90 4.61 5.11
CA GLY A 417 -1.91 5.66 5.26
C GLY A 417 -3.10 5.21 6.11
N TYR A 418 -3.85 6.19 6.63
CA TYR A 418 -5.07 5.96 7.40
C TYR A 418 -6.15 5.28 6.55
N GLN A 419 -6.86 4.33 7.14
CA GLN A 419 -7.92 3.60 6.46
C GLN A 419 -9.33 4.03 6.87
N ASP A 420 -9.46 4.78 7.98
CA ASP A 420 -10.70 5.36 8.49
C ASP A 420 -10.39 6.72 9.16
N ASP A 421 -11.30 7.26 9.97
CA ASP A 421 -11.18 8.53 10.69
C ASP A 421 -9.81 8.67 11.39
N PRO A 422 -8.91 9.54 10.90
CA PRO A 422 -7.56 9.67 11.42
C PRO A 422 -7.49 10.11 12.88
N THR A 423 -8.57 10.70 13.42
CA THR A 423 -8.62 11.18 14.81
C THR A 423 -8.75 10.02 15.80
N THR A 424 -9.26 8.87 15.35
CA THR A 424 -9.50 7.68 16.18
C THR A 424 -8.56 6.52 15.86
N GLU A 425 -7.99 6.51 14.64
CA GLU A 425 -7.08 5.48 14.16
C GLU A 425 -5.71 5.51 14.88
N PRO A 426 -4.97 4.38 14.88
CA PRO A 426 -3.55 4.39 15.23
C PRO A 426 -2.77 5.36 14.36
N GLN A 427 -1.70 5.95 14.91
CA GLN A 427 -0.83 6.83 14.13
C GLN A 427 -0.34 6.14 12.86
N ALA A 428 -0.44 6.85 11.74
CA ALA A 428 -0.05 6.40 10.42
C ALA A 428 0.76 7.50 9.71
N MET A 429 1.31 7.22 8.53
CA MET A 429 2.14 8.20 7.82
C MET A 429 1.33 9.45 7.47
N SER A 430 0.49 9.38 6.50
CA SER A 430 -0.41 10.46 6.09
C SER A 430 -1.27 9.99 4.92
N GLY A 431 -2.33 10.74 4.64
CA GLY A 431 -3.27 10.39 3.58
C GLY A 431 -4.38 9.47 4.09
N PHE A 432 -5.40 9.33 3.27
CA PHE A 432 -6.58 8.53 3.54
C PHE A 432 -6.76 7.52 2.42
N LEU A 433 -6.70 6.24 2.76
CA LEU A 433 -6.77 5.14 1.80
C LEU A 433 -7.73 4.07 2.33
N PRO A 434 -9.05 4.26 2.17
CA PRO A 434 -10.06 3.29 2.56
C PRO A 434 -10.07 2.06 1.65
N LEU A 435 -10.70 0.98 2.11
CA LEU A 435 -10.80 -0.29 1.40
C LEU A 435 -11.35 -0.13 -0.03
N GLU A 436 -12.39 0.68 -0.20
CA GLU A 436 -13.02 0.93 -1.50
C GLU A 436 -12.06 1.56 -2.52
N LYS A 437 -11.23 2.49 -2.06
CA LYS A 437 -10.22 3.13 -2.90
C LYS A 437 -9.21 2.13 -3.44
N VAL A 438 -8.69 1.24 -2.59
CA VAL A 438 -7.78 0.16 -3.01
C VAL A 438 -8.48 -0.74 -4.03
N TYR A 439 -9.72 -1.16 -3.75
CA TYR A 439 -10.47 -2.03 -4.64
C TYR A 439 -10.77 -1.40 -6.00
N SER A 440 -10.96 -0.08 -6.05
CA SER A 440 -11.27 0.65 -7.29
C SER A 440 -10.14 0.67 -8.31
N TYR A 441 -8.90 0.40 -7.88
CA TYR A 441 -7.71 0.55 -8.72
C TYR A 441 -7.70 -0.42 -9.92
N ASP A 442 -7.26 0.07 -11.08
CA ASP A 442 -6.92 -0.71 -12.26
C ASP A 442 -5.47 -0.41 -12.70
N PRO A 443 -4.52 -1.33 -12.43
CA PRO A 443 -3.10 -1.12 -12.74
C PRO A 443 -2.77 -1.01 -14.24
N ALA A 444 -3.63 -1.57 -15.10
CA ALA A 444 -3.41 -1.62 -16.54
C ALA A 444 -4.71 -1.40 -17.31
N PRO A 445 -5.29 -0.17 -17.27
CA PRO A 445 -6.52 0.16 -17.95
C PRO A 445 -6.39 -0.01 -19.46
N ALA A 446 -7.54 -0.26 -20.15
CA ALA A 446 -7.56 -0.63 -21.55
C ALA A 446 -6.95 0.43 -22.50
N ASP A 447 -6.96 1.68 -22.12
CA ASP A 447 -6.42 2.82 -22.87
C ASP A 447 -4.95 3.13 -22.56
N MET A 448 -4.31 2.39 -21.65
CA MET A 448 -2.91 2.57 -21.29
C MET A 448 -1.97 2.10 -22.40
N PRO A 449 -1.13 2.97 -22.99
CA PRO A 449 -0.10 2.54 -23.93
C PRO A 449 0.93 1.61 -23.27
N GLY A 450 1.27 0.49 -23.91
CA GLY A 450 2.24 -0.47 -23.37
C GLY A 450 1.72 -1.30 -22.20
N ARG A 451 0.40 -1.39 -22.00
CA ARG A 451 -0.22 -2.16 -20.90
C ARG A 451 0.26 -3.62 -20.81
N GLU A 452 0.72 -4.19 -21.90
CA GLU A 452 1.30 -5.54 -21.96
C GLU A 452 2.63 -5.67 -21.21
N TYR A 453 3.30 -4.56 -20.89
CA TYR A 453 4.51 -4.51 -20.09
C TYR A 453 4.22 -4.35 -18.57
N VAL A 454 2.96 -4.19 -18.19
CA VAL A 454 2.58 -4.16 -16.77
C VAL A 454 2.59 -5.57 -16.22
N LEU A 455 3.61 -5.90 -15.43
CA LEU A 455 3.76 -7.21 -14.77
C LEU A 455 2.69 -7.43 -13.71
N GLY A 456 2.25 -6.36 -13.04
CA GLY A 456 1.25 -6.43 -12.00
C GLY A 456 1.28 -5.27 -11.01
N VAL A 457 0.86 -5.57 -9.78
CA VAL A 457 0.63 -4.58 -8.73
C VAL A 457 1.19 -5.08 -7.39
N GLN A 458 1.58 -4.14 -6.53
CA GLN A 458 2.09 -4.43 -5.19
C GLN A 458 1.51 -3.46 -4.16
N ALA A 459 1.14 -3.97 -2.97
CA ALA A 459 0.91 -3.16 -1.79
C ALA A 459 2.23 -2.84 -1.10
N ASN A 460 2.37 -1.63 -0.58
CA ASN A 460 3.53 -1.21 0.18
C ASN A 460 3.13 -0.90 1.62
N LEU A 461 3.84 -1.50 2.58
CA LEU A 461 3.74 -1.18 4.00
C LEU A 461 5.06 -0.59 4.47
N TRP A 462 5.14 0.74 4.48
CA TRP A 462 6.20 1.49 5.14
C TRP A 462 5.93 1.55 6.63
N THR A 463 6.97 1.47 7.47
CA THR A 463 6.76 1.19 8.89
C THR A 463 7.25 2.27 9.84
N GLU A 464 7.49 3.49 9.39
CA GLU A 464 7.94 4.61 10.24
C GLU A 464 7.06 4.79 11.48
N TYR A 465 5.75 4.71 11.30
CA TYR A 465 4.75 4.85 12.36
C TYR A 465 4.08 3.53 12.75
N ILE A 466 4.65 2.39 12.34
CA ILE A 466 4.10 1.05 12.58
C ILE A 466 5.10 0.22 13.39
N PRO A 467 5.22 0.46 14.71
CA PRO A 467 6.27 -0.14 15.54
C PRO A 467 6.00 -1.59 15.95
N THR A 468 4.79 -2.12 15.78
CA THR A 468 4.43 -3.46 16.25
C THR A 468 3.86 -4.35 15.16
N ALA A 469 3.99 -5.66 15.32
CA ALA A 469 3.43 -6.67 14.44
C ALA A 469 1.89 -6.58 14.36
N GLU A 470 1.25 -6.31 15.48
CA GLU A 470 -0.20 -6.14 15.56
C GLU A 470 -0.68 -4.94 14.77
N GLN A 471 0.05 -3.82 14.84
CA GLN A 471 -0.30 -2.63 14.04
C GLN A 471 -0.02 -2.87 12.55
N ALA A 472 1.05 -3.57 12.18
CA ALA A 472 1.33 -3.93 10.80
C ALA A 472 0.17 -4.77 10.19
N GLU A 473 -0.33 -5.75 10.92
CA GLU A 473 -1.50 -6.55 10.50
C GLU A 473 -2.77 -5.70 10.40
N TYR A 474 -3.00 -4.80 11.36
CA TYR A 474 -4.12 -3.84 11.33
C TYR A 474 -4.09 -2.98 10.08
N MET A 475 -2.92 -2.48 9.69
CA MET A 475 -2.75 -1.65 8.50
C MET A 475 -2.87 -2.45 7.19
N LEU A 476 -2.46 -3.72 7.18
CA LEU A 476 -2.55 -4.59 6.00
C LEU A 476 -3.98 -5.05 5.71
N TYR A 477 -4.72 -5.46 6.73
CA TYR A 477 -6.00 -6.15 6.55
C TYR A 477 -7.19 -5.30 6.97
N PRO A 478 -8.25 -5.16 6.11
CA PRO A 478 -8.56 -5.96 4.91
C PRO A 478 -8.03 -5.41 3.57
N ARG A 479 -7.26 -4.31 3.53
CA ARG A 479 -6.84 -3.69 2.27
C ARG A 479 -6.05 -4.64 1.35
N LEU A 480 -5.28 -5.56 1.92
CA LEU A 480 -4.57 -6.58 1.15
C LEU A 480 -5.53 -7.57 0.48
N PHE A 481 -6.73 -7.79 1.03
CA PHE A 481 -7.78 -8.59 0.37
C PHE A 481 -8.25 -7.92 -0.92
N ALA A 482 -8.44 -6.59 -0.87
CA ALA A 482 -8.81 -5.79 -2.04
C ALA A 482 -7.73 -5.81 -3.11
N LEU A 483 -6.47 -5.63 -2.73
CA LEU A 483 -5.36 -5.68 -3.67
C LEU A 483 -5.19 -7.06 -4.30
N ALA A 484 -5.44 -8.14 -3.54
CA ALA A 484 -5.42 -9.50 -4.08
C ALA A 484 -6.44 -9.68 -5.21
N GLU A 485 -7.66 -9.13 -5.08
CA GLU A 485 -8.65 -9.12 -6.17
C GLU A 485 -8.25 -8.20 -7.33
N VAL A 486 -7.68 -7.04 -7.06
CA VAL A 486 -7.12 -6.16 -8.11
C VAL A 486 -6.07 -6.89 -8.94
N ALA A 487 -5.21 -7.65 -8.28
CA ALA A 487 -4.11 -8.38 -8.91
C ALA A 487 -4.56 -9.65 -9.65
N TRP A 488 -5.62 -10.29 -9.18
CA TRP A 488 -6.09 -11.57 -9.68
C TRP A 488 -7.23 -11.47 -10.69
N CYS A 489 -8.25 -10.63 -10.40
CA CYS A 489 -9.50 -10.59 -11.17
C CYS A 489 -9.42 -9.64 -12.37
N GLN A 490 -10.23 -9.92 -13.41
CA GLN A 490 -10.45 -8.98 -14.51
C GLN A 490 -11.32 -7.80 -14.02
N PRO A 491 -11.08 -6.57 -14.51
CA PRO A 491 -11.77 -5.38 -14.02
C PRO A 491 -13.28 -5.37 -14.29
N GLU A 492 -13.73 -6.03 -15.37
CA GLU A 492 -15.13 -6.03 -15.80
C GLU A 492 -16.07 -6.76 -14.82
N GLY A 493 -15.56 -7.64 -13.99
CA GLY A 493 -16.32 -8.44 -13.01
C GLY A 493 -16.31 -7.87 -11.60
N LYS A 494 -15.69 -6.71 -11.39
CA LYS A 494 -15.53 -6.13 -10.04
C LYS A 494 -16.83 -5.50 -9.54
N ASP A 495 -17.26 -5.92 -8.34
CA ASP A 495 -18.38 -5.37 -7.59
C ASP A 495 -17.95 -5.15 -6.14
N TYR A 496 -17.82 -3.87 -5.73
CA TYR A 496 -17.34 -3.52 -4.41
C TYR A 496 -18.30 -4.00 -3.30
N GLY A 497 -19.62 -3.91 -3.51
CA GLY A 497 -20.59 -4.35 -2.52
C GLY A 497 -20.47 -5.85 -2.22
N ALA A 498 -20.42 -6.68 -3.27
CA ALA A 498 -20.20 -8.11 -3.13
C ALA A 498 -18.83 -8.43 -2.54
N PHE A 499 -17.78 -7.71 -2.94
CA PHE A 499 -16.44 -7.85 -2.35
C PHE A 499 -16.44 -7.51 -0.87
N ARG A 500 -17.06 -6.39 -0.45
CA ARG A 500 -17.11 -5.95 0.95
C ARG A 500 -17.76 -7.00 1.85
N GLU A 501 -18.80 -7.64 1.37
CA GLU A 501 -19.45 -8.76 2.08
C GLU A 501 -18.51 -9.97 2.26
N ARG A 502 -17.72 -10.31 1.23
CA ARG A 502 -16.68 -11.35 1.34
C ARG A 502 -15.57 -10.93 2.31
N ALA A 503 -15.12 -9.68 2.20
CA ALA A 503 -14.07 -9.11 3.04
C ALA A 503 -14.46 -9.09 4.53
N LEU A 504 -15.71 -8.77 4.87
CA LEU A 504 -16.24 -8.86 6.24
C LEU A 504 -16.09 -10.29 6.80
N ARG A 505 -16.55 -11.29 6.05
CA ARG A 505 -16.44 -12.70 6.48
C ARG A 505 -14.99 -13.15 6.59
N TYR A 506 -14.15 -12.76 5.62
CA TYR A 506 -12.73 -13.13 5.63
C TYR A 506 -11.96 -12.44 6.76
N THR A 507 -12.35 -11.25 7.15
CA THR A 507 -11.79 -10.53 8.31
C THR A 507 -12.05 -11.29 9.61
N GLU A 508 -13.27 -11.80 9.82
CA GLU A 508 -13.57 -12.65 10.98
C GLU A 508 -12.75 -13.94 10.97
N LEU A 509 -12.60 -14.56 9.81
CA LEU A 509 -11.78 -15.74 9.63
C LEU A 509 -10.30 -15.45 9.96
N ALA A 510 -9.74 -14.36 9.43
CA ALA A 510 -8.37 -13.93 9.72
C ALA A 510 -8.15 -13.70 11.22
N ARG A 511 -9.11 -13.05 11.91
CA ARG A 511 -9.09 -12.88 13.37
C ARG A 511 -9.09 -14.22 14.11
N SER A 512 -9.87 -15.19 13.65
CA SER A 512 -9.90 -16.55 14.26
C SER A 512 -8.57 -17.30 14.12
N ARG A 513 -7.77 -16.95 13.12
CA ARG A 513 -6.40 -17.44 12.88
C ARG A 513 -5.33 -16.62 13.63
N GLY A 514 -5.73 -15.63 14.42
CA GLY A 514 -4.83 -14.80 15.23
C GLY A 514 -4.20 -13.62 14.48
N TYR A 515 -4.79 -13.18 13.36
CA TYR A 515 -4.41 -11.91 12.73
C TYR A 515 -5.14 -10.75 13.37
N ASN A 516 -4.45 -9.63 13.59
CA ASN A 516 -5.07 -8.37 13.98
C ASN A 516 -5.53 -7.62 12.74
N THR A 517 -6.83 -7.36 12.61
CA THR A 517 -7.40 -6.71 11.43
C THR A 517 -8.16 -5.44 11.82
N PHE A 518 -8.18 -4.48 10.93
CA PHE A 518 -9.10 -3.35 11.04
C PHE A 518 -10.54 -3.80 11.21
N ASP A 519 -11.35 -3.04 11.95
CA ASP A 519 -12.78 -3.34 12.17
C ASP A 519 -13.65 -2.83 11.02
N LEU A 520 -13.63 -3.56 9.91
CA LEU A 520 -14.39 -3.20 8.71
C LEU A 520 -15.92 -3.04 8.97
N ALA A 521 -16.45 -3.72 9.98
CA ALA A 521 -17.87 -3.60 10.33
C ALA A 521 -18.19 -2.26 11.03
N GLY A 522 -17.20 -1.71 11.73
CA GLY A 522 -17.26 -0.42 12.41
C GLY A 522 -16.72 0.76 11.62
N GLU A 523 -16.37 0.55 10.34
CA GLU A 523 -15.84 1.60 9.45
C GLU A 523 -16.78 2.83 9.42
N THR A 524 -16.22 4.01 9.70
CA THR A 524 -16.94 5.30 9.66
C THR A 524 -16.97 5.90 8.24
N GLY A 525 -15.96 5.61 7.43
CA GLY A 525 -15.86 6.01 6.04
C GLY A 525 -15.33 7.45 5.85
N GLU A 526 -15.79 8.11 4.81
CA GLU A 526 -15.39 9.48 4.46
C GLU A 526 -15.76 10.49 5.55
N ARG A 527 -15.02 11.60 5.61
CA ARG A 527 -15.33 12.70 6.53
C ARG A 527 -16.76 13.21 6.29
N PRO A 528 -17.66 13.19 7.30
CA PRO A 528 -19.06 13.52 7.10
C PRO A 528 -19.28 14.89 6.46
N GLU A 529 -18.48 15.90 6.84
CA GLU A 529 -18.58 17.25 6.31
C GLU A 529 -18.18 17.36 4.83
N SER A 530 -17.45 16.36 4.30
CA SER A 530 -17.01 16.34 2.90
C SER A 530 -17.98 15.66 1.95
N LEU A 531 -19.02 14.97 2.47
CA LEU A 531 -19.95 14.16 1.68
C LEU A 531 -20.96 14.99 0.89
N GLU A 532 -21.39 16.11 1.46
CA GLU A 532 -22.40 16.98 0.87
C GLU A 532 -21.86 18.40 0.74
N PRO A 533 -22.16 19.12 -0.35
CA PRO A 533 -21.81 20.53 -0.46
C PRO A 533 -22.44 21.35 0.67
N ALA A 534 -21.64 22.24 1.25
CA ALA A 534 -22.14 23.18 2.25
C ALA A 534 -22.96 24.29 1.59
N GLU A 535 -24.16 24.57 2.11
CA GLU A 535 -25.02 25.68 1.67
C GLU A 535 -24.85 26.85 2.61
N HIS A 536 -24.33 27.98 2.12
CA HIS A 536 -24.13 29.21 2.89
C HIS A 536 -24.01 30.44 1.98
N LEU A 537 -24.05 31.64 2.56
CA LEU A 537 -24.08 32.93 1.80
C LEU A 537 -22.84 33.19 0.95
N ALA A 538 -21.68 32.59 1.27
CA ALA A 538 -20.41 32.81 0.59
C ALA A 538 -20.21 31.92 -0.64
N VAL A 539 -21.05 30.89 -0.87
CA VAL A 539 -20.86 29.97 -2.01
C VAL A 539 -20.83 30.74 -3.33
N GLY A 540 -19.73 30.58 -4.08
CA GLY A 540 -19.47 31.23 -5.35
C GLY A 540 -19.09 32.70 -5.24
N CYS A 541 -18.98 33.28 -4.05
CA CYS A 541 -18.56 34.64 -3.83
C CYS A 541 -17.06 34.84 -4.12
N PRO A 542 -16.66 36.03 -4.63
CA PRO A 542 -15.26 36.35 -4.85
C PRO A 542 -14.47 36.40 -3.54
N VAL A 543 -13.24 35.88 -3.56
CA VAL A 543 -12.28 35.94 -2.46
C VAL A 543 -11.08 36.80 -2.88
N THR A 544 -10.73 37.78 -2.05
CA THR A 544 -9.49 38.53 -2.19
C THR A 544 -8.46 37.99 -1.22
N TYR A 545 -7.34 37.51 -1.72
CA TYR A 545 -6.24 36.94 -0.94
C TYR A 545 -5.19 38.01 -0.67
N ALA A 546 -5.01 38.42 0.58
CA ALA A 546 -3.87 39.24 1.02
C ALA A 546 -2.60 38.37 1.10
N THR A 547 -2.74 37.11 1.50
CA THR A 547 -1.69 36.08 1.41
C THR A 547 -2.14 34.98 0.47
N ARG A 548 -1.22 34.50 -0.36
CA ARG A 548 -1.55 33.49 -1.37
C ARG A 548 -1.17 32.09 -0.89
N TRP A 549 -1.99 31.11 -1.24
CA TRP A 549 -1.73 29.70 -1.00
C TRP A 549 -0.48 29.18 -1.71
N ASN A 550 0.08 28.08 -1.24
CA ASN A 550 1.21 27.41 -1.88
C ASN A 550 0.75 26.61 -3.12
N GLY A 551 1.52 26.70 -4.21
CA GLY A 551 1.20 26.02 -5.47
C GLY A 551 1.16 24.48 -5.40
N GLY A 552 1.72 23.87 -4.35
CA GLY A 552 1.65 22.43 -4.11
C GLY A 552 0.30 21.97 -3.53
N TYR A 553 -0.47 22.89 -2.92
CA TYR A 553 -1.78 22.59 -2.31
C TYR A 553 -2.80 23.68 -2.64
N PRO A 554 -3.18 23.82 -3.90
CA PRO A 554 -4.08 24.89 -4.34
C PRO A 554 -5.56 24.61 -4.07
N ALA A 555 -5.94 23.36 -3.75
CA ALA A 555 -7.33 22.91 -3.82
C ALA A 555 -8.01 23.38 -5.15
N ALA A 556 -9.14 24.07 -5.11
CA ALA A 556 -9.79 24.65 -6.29
C ALA A 556 -9.25 26.05 -6.69
N GLY A 557 -8.07 26.43 -6.17
CA GLY A 557 -7.42 27.72 -6.47
C GLY A 557 -8.16 28.90 -5.85
N GLU A 558 -8.46 29.94 -6.65
CA GLU A 558 -9.08 31.15 -6.15
C GLU A 558 -10.50 30.96 -5.56
N ARG A 559 -11.15 29.82 -5.86
CA ARG A 559 -12.49 29.51 -5.37
C ARG A 559 -12.51 28.52 -4.21
N ALA A 560 -11.37 27.97 -3.84
CA ALA A 560 -11.28 26.91 -2.86
C ALA A 560 -11.93 27.20 -1.50
N LEU A 561 -12.02 28.47 -1.11
CA LEU A 561 -12.60 28.86 0.19
C LEU A 561 -14.09 29.27 0.10
N THR A 562 -14.70 29.17 -1.08
CA THR A 562 -16.10 29.54 -1.33
C THR A 562 -16.73 28.68 -2.43
N ASP A 563 -16.25 27.45 -2.64
CA ASP A 563 -16.82 26.55 -3.65
C ASP A 563 -17.90 25.61 -3.08
N GLY A 564 -18.14 25.70 -1.80
CA GLY A 564 -19.11 24.87 -1.07
C GLY A 564 -18.57 23.49 -0.71
N LEU A 565 -17.29 23.19 -0.92
CA LEU A 565 -16.74 21.85 -0.70
C LEU A 565 -15.80 21.81 0.51
N ARG A 566 -16.16 20.97 1.49
CA ARG A 566 -15.34 20.76 2.69
C ARG A 566 -14.19 19.77 2.42
N GLY A 567 -13.10 19.93 3.13
CA GLY A 567 -11.95 19.04 3.06
C GLY A 567 -12.26 17.61 3.50
N SER A 568 -11.63 16.63 2.83
CA SER A 568 -11.73 15.21 3.22
C SER A 568 -10.87 14.88 4.45
N TRP A 569 -10.80 13.61 4.86
CA TRP A 569 -9.84 13.15 5.85
C TRP A 569 -8.37 13.33 5.42
N SER A 570 -8.09 13.46 4.12
CA SER A 570 -6.74 13.76 3.62
C SER A 570 -6.52 15.24 3.43
N TYR A 571 -5.50 15.82 4.07
CA TYR A 571 -5.13 17.22 3.83
C TYR A 571 -4.70 17.50 2.37
N LYS A 572 -4.52 16.47 1.55
CA LYS A 572 -4.21 16.58 0.12
C LYS A 572 -5.45 16.80 -0.75
N GLU A 573 -6.65 16.63 -0.18
CA GLU A 573 -7.91 16.69 -0.93
C GLU A 573 -8.84 17.77 -0.39
N ARG A 574 -9.09 18.80 -1.21
CA ARG A 574 -9.98 19.95 -0.95
C ARG A 574 -9.53 20.87 0.19
N TRP A 575 -8.30 20.75 0.67
CA TRP A 575 -7.69 21.66 1.63
C TRP A 575 -6.74 22.60 0.91
N GLN A 576 -6.82 23.90 1.18
CA GLN A 576 -5.91 24.90 0.64
C GLN A 576 -4.77 25.16 1.63
N GLY A 577 -3.52 24.99 1.19
CA GLY A 577 -2.33 25.01 2.05
C GLY A 577 -1.54 26.32 1.97
N PHE A 578 -1.14 26.85 3.13
CA PHE A 578 -0.35 28.08 3.31
C PHE A 578 0.93 27.76 4.06
N LEU A 579 2.09 28.03 3.46
CA LEU A 579 3.39 27.67 4.03
C LEU A 579 4.07 28.88 4.69
N GLY A 580 4.20 28.83 6.01
CA GLY A 580 4.94 29.85 6.78
C GLY A 580 4.33 31.26 6.72
N CYS A 581 3.05 31.36 6.43
CA CYS A 581 2.32 32.62 6.33
C CYS A 581 0.87 32.48 6.85
N ASP A 582 0.24 33.62 7.11
CA ASP A 582 -1.15 33.70 7.55
C ASP A 582 -2.11 33.23 6.45
N VAL A 583 -3.32 32.83 6.82
CA VAL A 583 -4.48 32.82 5.93
C VAL A 583 -5.19 34.16 6.10
N ASP A 584 -4.99 35.11 5.21
CA ASP A 584 -5.60 36.44 5.27
C ASP A 584 -6.39 36.67 3.99
N VAL A 585 -7.71 36.57 4.10
CA VAL A 585 -8.63 36.59 2.95
C VAL A 585 -9.89 37.40 3.26
N THR A 586 -10.45 38.01 2.22
CA THR A 586 -11.71 38.78 2.30
C THR A 586 -12.72 38.23 1.29
N VAL A 587 -13.89 37.85 1.77
CA VAL A 587 -15.03 37.40 0.97
C VAL A 587 -15.95 38.60 0.70
N ASP A 588 -16.34 38.84 -0.57
CA ASP A 588 -17.33 39.86 -0.97
C ASP A 588 -18.68 39.20 -1.23
N LEU A 589 -19.65 39.40 -0.36
CA LEU A 589 -21.02 38.87 -0.48
C LEU A 589 -21.87 39.57 -1.53
N GLY A 590 -21.28 40.58 -2.22
CA GLY A 590 -21.93 41.38 -3.29
C GLY A 590 -22.82 42.53 -2.80
N GLU A 591 -23.48 42.35 -1.69
CA GLU A 591 -24.33 43.32 -1.00
C GLU A 591 -24.29 43.13 0.50
N VAL A 592 -24.77 44.14 1.27
CA VAL A 592 -24.89 44.01 2.72
C VAL A 592 -25.97 42.96 3.04
N LYS A 593 -25.57 41.91 3.73
CA LYS A 593 -26.45 40.80 4.17
C LYS A 593 -26.40 40.62 5.69
N PRO A 594 -27.48 40.10 6.29
CA PRO A 594 -27.42 39.63 7.67
C PRO A 594 -26.50 38.43 7.79
N ILE A 595 -25.63 38.46 8.80
CA ILE A 595 -24.66 37.39 9.08
C ILE A 595 -24.90 36.88 10.50
N SER A 596 -25.08 35.60 10.65
CA SER A 596 -25.28 34.95 11.95
C SER A 596 -24.11 34.02 12.36
N GLU A 597 -23.28 33.63 11.38
CA GLU A 597 -22.12 32.76 11.59
C GLU A 597 -21.02 33.10 10.58
N VAL A 598 -19.77 33.00 11.04
CA VAL A 598 -18.57 32.97 10.19
C VAL A 598 -17.65 31.90 10.74
N SER A 599 -17.32 30.86 9.97
CA SER A 599 -16.45 29.78 10.43
C SER A 599 -15.64 29.16 9.29
N ALA A 600 -14.52 28.52 9.61
CA ALA A 600 -13.76 27.65 8.71
C ALA A 600 -13.09 26.55 9.51
N ASP A 601 -12.88 25.38 8.88
CA ASP A 601 -12.12 24.29 9.50
C ASP A 601 -10.64 24.42 9.17
N PHE A 602 -9.84 23.98 10.13
CA PHE A 602 -8.41 23.77 10.01
C PHE A 602 -8.06 22.36 10.45
N THR A 603 -6.96 21.82 9.90
CA THR A 603 -6.46 20.52 10.32
C THR A 603 -5.06 20.61 10.86
N GLN A 604 -4.72 19.74 11.84
CA GLN A 604 -3.39 19.54 12.36
C GLN A 604 -2.90 18.14 12.03
N TRP A 605 -1.69 18.06 11.46
CA TRP A 605 -0.98 16.81 11.16
C TRP A 605 0.47 16.95 11.56
N TYR A 606 0.81 16.52 12.78
CA TYR A 606 2.16 16.65 13.33
C TYR A 606 3.23 16.06 12.41
N SER A 607 3.00 14.87 11.88
CA SER A 607 3.90 14.17 10.96
C SER A 607 4.14 14.91 9.62
N ALA A 608 3.18 15.71 9.18
CA ALA A 608 3.23 16.47 7.94
C ALA A 608 3.61 17.95 8.15
N TRP A 609 3.97 18.36 9.36
CA TRP A 609 4.33 19.74 9.72
C TRP A 609 3.19 20.73 9.48
N ILE A 610 1.94 20.26 9.72
CA ILE A 610 0.71 21.04 9.60
C ILE A 610 0.17 21.33 11.00
N TRP A 611 -0.17 22.59 11.26
CA TRP A 611 -0.62 23.06 12.55
C TRP A 611 -1.98 23.76 12.46
N LEU A 612 -2.73 23.75 13.55
CA LEU A 612 -3.85 24.66 13.73
C LEU A 612 -3.33 26.10 13.88
N PRO A 613 -4.13 27.13 13.46
CA PRO A 613 -3.75 28.52 13.68
C PRO A 613 -3.59 28.79 15.19
N ALA A 614 -2.68 29.70 15.57
CA ALA A 614 -2.58 30.17 16.96
C ALA A 614 -3.85 30.91 17.37
N ARG A 615 -4.41 31.70 16.45
CA ARG A 615 -5.68 32.39 16.63
C ARG A 615 -6.28 32.78 15.29
N VAL A 616 -7.59 33.05 15.30
CA VAL A 616 -8.34 33.57 14.15
C VAL A 616 -9.01 34.89 14.54
N GLU A 617 -8.84 35.90 13.68
CA GLU A 617 -9.50 37.19 13.80
C GLU A 617 -10.54 37.32 12.68
N ILE A 618 -11.78 37.70 13.04
CA ILE A 618 -12.88 37.86 12.09
C ILE A 618 -13.30 39.33 12.11
N GLU A 619 -13.32 39.96 10.91
CA GLU A 619 -13.65 41.36 10.74
C GLU A 619 -14.72 41.51 9.64
N VAL A 620 -15.58 42.52 9.76
CA VAL A 620 -16.66 42.81 8.80
C VAL A 620 -16.61 44.26 8.36
N SER A 621 -17.08 44.52 7.11
CA SER A 621 -17.13 45.86 6.53
C SER A 621 -18.30 45.95 5.54
N ASP A 622 -18.86 47.15 5.40
CA ASP A 622 -19.90 47.46 4.41
C ASP A 622 -19.30 47.98 3.10
N ASP A 623 -18.11 48.59 3.14
CA ASP A 623 -17.48 49.29 2.00
C ASP A 623 -16.17 48.64 1.53
N GLY A 624 -15.65 47.64 2.28
CA GLY A 624 -14.39 46.92 1.99
C GLY A 624 -13.13 47.71 2.36
N ASN A 625 -13.25 48.85 3.07
CA ASN A 625 -12.11 49.64 3.54
C ASN A 625 -12.06 49.75 5.07
N ASP A 626 -13.18 50.09 5.67
CA ASP A 626 -13.28 50.23 7.14
C ASP A 626 -13.76 48.90 7.77
N PHE A 627 -12.82 48.13 8.25
CA PHE A 627 -13.10 46.83 8.87
C PHE A 627 -13.25 46.94 10.39
N ARG A 628 -14.29 46.34 10.93
CA ARG A 628 -14.58 46.21 12.35
C ARG A 628 -14.45 44.78 12.81
N ARG A 629 -13.59 44.55 13.79
CA ARG A 629 -13.39 43.20 14.38
C ARG A 629 -14.60 42.79 15.20
N ILE A 630 -15.12 41.59 14.91
CA ILE A 630 -16.27 41.00 15.61
C ILE A 630 -15.86 39.82 16.49
N ALA A 631 -14.74 39.14 16.17
CA ALA A 631 -14.25 38.04 16.98
C ALA A 631 -12.73 37.92 16.96
N VAL A 632 -12.21 37.34 18.04
CA VAL A 632 -10.88 36.72 18.14
C VAL A 632 -11.07 35.34 18.78
N VAL A 633 -10.65 34.31 18.08
CA VAL A 633 -10.77 32.91 18.55
C VAL A 633 -9.36 32.37 18.77
N GLU A 634 -9.00 32.13 20.02
CA GLU A 634 -7.70 31.58 20.38
C GLU A 634 -7.71 30.06 20.28
N ASN A 635 -6.59 29.48 19.89
CA ASN A 635 -6.40 28.03 19.87
C ASN A 635 -5.93 27.53 21.24
N ASP A 636 -6.58 26.48 21.76
CA ASP A 636 -6.23 25.82 23.03
C ASP A 636 -5.70 24.38 22.83
N TYR A 637 -5.59 23.91 21.56
CA TYR A 637 -5.15 22.56 21.24
C TYR A 637 -3.63 22.44 21.25
N PRO A 638 -3.06 21.37 21.86
CA PRO A 638 -1.62 21.22 21.94
C PRO A 638 -0.94 21.05 20.57
N GLU A 639 0.07 21.87 20.29
CA GLU A 639 0.90 21.75 19.07
C GLU A 639 1.66 20.43 18.99
N THR A 640 1.87 19.75 20.12
CA THR A 640 2.62 18.48 20.22
C THR A 640 1.72 17.25 20.11
N ALA A 641 0.42 17.42 19.85
CA ALA A 641 -0.48 16.30 19.65
C ALA A 641 -0.13 15.58 18.34
N GLU A 642 0.18 14.29 18.43
CA GLU A 642 0.67 13.49 17.32
C GLU A 642 -0.44 13.01 16.39
N ARG A 643 -1.67 12.86 16.93
CA ARG A 643 -2.84 12.46 16.15
C ARG A 643 -3.36 13.61 15.29
N PRO A 644 -3.86 13.33 14.10
CA PRO A 644 -4.58 14.33 13.32
C PRO A 644 -5.76 14.90 14.09
N GLU A 645 -6.04 16.16 13.85
CA GLU A 645 -7.15 16.89 14.47
C GLU A 645 -7.78 17.81 13.44
N TYR A 646 -9.11 17.97 13.51
CA TYR A 646 -9.88 18.87 12.67
C TYR A 646 -10.70 19.79 13.59
N ARG A 647 -10.52 21.11 13.44
CA ARG A 647 -11.19 22.09 14.32
C ARG A 647 -11.77 23.23 13.55
N THR A 648 -12.97 23.60 13.93
CA THR A 648 -13.66 24.78 13.47
C THR A 648 -13.27 26.01 14.29
N PHE A 649 -12.82 27.06 13.62
CA PHE A 649 -12.60 28.36 14.20
C PHE A 649 -13.64 29.32 13.67
N GLY A 650 -14.50 29.86 14.53
CA GLY A 650 -15.62 30.64 14.05
C GLY A 650 -16.26 31.53 15.11
N TRP A 651 -17.24 32.30 14.66
CA TRP A 651 -18.06 33.21 15.42
C TRP A 651 -19.53 33.01 15.10
N THR A 652 -20.37 33.11 16.09
CA THR A 652 -21.83 33.16 15.96
C THR A 652 -22.38 34.41 16.63
N GLY A 653 -23.32 35.09 16.00
CA GLY A 653 -23.89 36.32 16.52
C GLY A 653 -24.93 36.93 15.60
N SER A 654 -24.97 38.28 15.51
CA SER A 654 -25.89 39.00 14.62
C SER A 654 -25.16 40.25 14.12
N GLU A 655 -24.78 40.26 12.85
CA GLU A 655 -24.12 41.36 12.18
C GLU A 655 -24.77 41.62 10.83
N GLN A 656 -24.43 42.78 10.24
CA GLN A 656 -24.73 43.06 8.86
C GLN A 656 -23.47 43.56 8.17
N ALA A 657 -23.12 42.97 7.03
CA ALA A 657 -21.95 43.40 6.27
C ALA A 657 -21.99 42.84 4.84
N ARG A 658 -21.26 43.46 3.95
CA ARG A 658 -20.96 42.98 2.61
C ARG A 658 -19.64 42.21 2.56
N TYR A 659 -18.63 42.69 3.26
CA TYR A 659 -17.29 42.09 3.26
C TYR A 659 -17.01 41.41 4.59
N VAL A 660 -16.48 40.18 4.51
CA VAL A 660 -16.02 39.43 5.66
C VAL A 660 -14.55 39.11 5.47
N ARG A 661 -13.69 39.59 6.36
CA ARG A 661 -12.27 39.26 6.40
C ARG A 661 -12.05 38.17 7.44
N TYR A 662 -11.44 37.10 7.00
CA TYR A 662 -11.04 35.96 7.84
C TYR A 662 -9.52 35.91 7.88
N HIS A 663 -8.93 36.09 9.07
CA HIS A 663 -7.50 36.17 9.25
C HIS A 663 -7.05 35.14 10.29
N ALA A 664 -6.45 34.01 9.82
CA ALA A 664 -5.88 32.97 10.66
C ALA A 664 -4.36 33.17 10.75
N ILE A 665 -3.87 33.32 11.97
CA ILE A 665 -2.47 33.60 12.29
C ILE A 665 -1.79 32.30 12.70
N PRO A 666 -0.67 31.89 12.04
CA PRO A 666 0.03 30.66 12.38
C PRO A 666 0.69 30.74 13.77
N ASN A 667 1.07 29.58 14.29
CA ASN A 667 1.94 29.48 15.45
C ASN A 667 3.39 29.91 15.09
N GLU A 668 4.29 29.95 16.09
CA GLU A 668 5.68 30.38 15.90
C GLU A 668 6.59 29.33 15.22
N ARG A 669 6.04 28.22 14.71
CA ARG A 669 6.79 27.12 14.04
C ARG A 669 7.32 27.57 12.68
N VAL A 670 8.62 27.69 12.54
CA VAL A 670 9.26 28.10 11.29
C VAL A 670 9.00 27.04 10.19
N GLY A 671 8.45 27.48 9.06
CA GLY A 671 8.12 26.60 7.92
C GLY A 671 6.90 25.70 8.18
N GLY A 672 6.10 25.97 9.19
CA GLY A 672 4.84 25.27 9.44
C GLY A 672 3.77 25.61 8.40
N TRP A 673 2.86 24.68 8.18
CA TRP A 673 1.73 24.83 7.30
C TRP A 673 0.46 25.19 8.07
N LEU A 674 -0.40 26.03 7.45
CA LEU A 674 -1.83 26.11 7.75
C LEU A 674 -2.60 25.48 6.60
N PHE A 675 -3.61 24.66 6.92
CA PHE A 675 -4.56 24.11 5.94
C PHE A 675 -5.98 24.45 6.36
N THR A 676 -6.74 25.04 5.45
CA THR A 676 -8.16 25.35 5.63
C THR A 676 -8.96 24.94 4.40
N ASP A 677 -10.24 24.73 4.58
CA ASP A 677 -11.17 24.33 3.51
C ASP A 677 -12.11 25.46 3.11
N GLU A 678 -13.35 25.46 3.53
CA GLU A 678 -14.42 26.39 3.16
C GLU A 678 -14.65 27.43 4.23
N ILE A 679 -14.86 28.71 3.83
CA ILE A 679 -15.30 29.78 4.76
C ILE A 679 -16.82 29.85 4.74
N ILE A 680 -17.43 29.28 5.75
CA ILE A 680 -18.87 29.26 5.96
C ILE A 680 -19.34 30.65 6.45
N ILE A 681 -20.32 31.26 5.79
CA ILE A 681 -20.97 32.50 6.21
C ILE A 681 -22.46 32.31 6.11
N ASN A 682 -23.17 32.32 7.25
CA ASN A 682 -24.62 32.17 7.35
C ASN A 682 -25.31 33.41 7.91
#